data_6b1270021d870ee276be3b7833cd8b14
#
_entry.id   6b1270021d870ee276be3b7833cd8b14
#
_cell.length_a   1.000
_cell.length_b   1.000
_cell.length_c   1.000
_cell.angle_alpha   90.00
_cell.angle_beta   90.00
_cell.angle_gamma   90.00
#
_symmetry.space_group_name_H-M   'P 1'
#
loop_
_entity.id
_entity.type
_entity.pdbx_description
1 polymer ?
#
loop_
_entity_poly.entity_id
_entity_poly.type
_entity_poly.pdbx_seq_one_letter_code
_entity_poly.pdbx_strand_id
1 'polypeptide(L)'
;MSAIFSTRPAPRVLLLSFMAAALSRGQELDTALFRENAVAERFTIIDQVANPMERRAFLKLYGAREPQRRRKLAEAFAESYPQSWLLAQAYEIAAKACIDLEDYASALRFGSQSLRLFPENPLLVVPLANVQVQLRQLKSAEESARRALEYLDQFDHPASIAPSKWPAIQAELKASSYFVLGRAAIARALGAAGAEKQQELLQAESVLIQARALNAGDAETAYVLALTEQSLEKYAAAAFYFAQAWRTPGPFQAKALENLRRIYALSAGRSKMSFESFLASVESAGELKAAVPAASSPRPASDAGYAGSQTCAPCHAAIHAAWQKTGMARMLRPFQPENVIGDFRVNNQFSDTTGLLVARMSVSHDKYYFAIRDKSGDWRTYPVNYTIGSKWQQAYATLMPSGDIHVFPVQYSAIEKKWVNYWKVIDPPGSGRAEITGFNQLNPTTTYQPNCAPCHTSQLRIAKPGSSSPHDYEFREGGINCEMCHGPAQNHVLAMTSGSGAAHGAAYTAADFRNISARDYVAICGQCHAQSALRQPGTHGELNYAAQGATFPPTYLSRPYTDIARRAFYKDGRFRETTFIVEAFRRTACFRKGQAHCGYCHQPHAPDSGSNLTSLKFAGDPDRMCLGCHGKFAAALSTHTHHPASSEASRCVNCHMPRIMNSVLFKARTHQIDDIPEADMTERFGSQESPNACLLCHSEKDAQWAALKLRSW
;
A
#
# COMPACT_ATOMS: atom_id res chain seq x y z
N MET A 1 -29.53 29.42 8.17
CA MET A 1 -29.09 28.25 7.39
C MET A 1 -28.48 28.61 6.05
N SER A 2 -28.90 29.63 5.34
CA SER A 2 -28.27 30.06 4.06
C SER A 2 -26.85 30.62 4.19
N ALA A 3 -26.38 30.92 5.39
CA ALA A 3 -25.06 31.53 5.64
C ALA A 3 -23.89 30.54 5.66
N ILE A 4 -24.17 29.24 5.68
CA ILE A 4 -23.08 28.20 5.68
C ILE A 4 -22.44 28.09 4.31
N PHE A 5 -23.12 28.52 3.24
CA PHE A 5 -22.68 28.43 1.86
C PHE A 5 -22.65 29.78 1.15
N SER A 6 -22.40 30.86 1.90
CA SER A 6 -22.14 32.18 1.28
C SER A 6 -20.97 32.00 0.28
N THR A 7 -21.25 32.38 -0.94
CA THR A 7 -20.37 32.27 -2.13
C THR A 7 -19.19 33.26 -2.12
N ARG A 8 -18.69 33.66 -0.96
CA ARG A 8 -17.43 34.42 -0.87
C ARG A 8 -16.32 33.55 -0.35
N PRO A 9 -15.26 33.38 -1.14
CA PRO A 9 -14.08 32.63 -0.76
C PRO A 9 -13.29 33.52 0.20
N ALA A 10 -13.29 33.19 1.45
CA ALA A 10 -12.27 33.63 2.38
C ALA A 10 -12.46 32.81 3.64
N PRO A 11 -11.59 32.29 4.17
CA PRO A 11 -10.21 32.44 4.58
C PRO A 11 -9.41 31.13 4.57
N ARG A 12 -9.69 30.32 3.59
CA ARG A 12 -8.91 29.10 3.38
C ARG A 12 -7.52 29.34 2.87
N VAL A 13 -7.24 30.55 2.40
CA VAL A 13 -5.88 31.00 2.15
C VAL A 13 -5.02 30.85 3.41
N LEU A 14 -5.60 30.91 4.63
CA LEU A 14 -4.80 30.71 5.86
C LEU A 14 -4.52 29.22 6.16
N LEU A 15 -5.47 28.29 5.94
CA LEU A 15 -5.17 26.86 6.11
C LEU A 15 -4.31 26.33 4.95
N LEU A 16 -4.60 26.77 3.73
CA LEU A 16 -3.75 26.49 2.56
C LEU A 16 -2.46 27.33 2.62
N SER A 17 -2.44 28.51 3.22
CA SER A 17 -1.20 29.27 3.46
C SER A 17 -0.37 28.70 4.61
N PHE A 18 -0.98 28.05 5.61
CA PHE A 18 -0.25 27.25 6.60
C PHE A 18 0.19 25.90 5.99
N MET A 19 -0.61 25.24 5.18
CA MET A 19 -0.15 24.11 4.37
C MET A 19 0.83 24.56 3.29
N ALA A 20 0.64 25.69 2.63
CA ALA A 20 1.60 26.27 1.70
C ALA A 20 2.84 26.84 2.43
N ALA A 21 2.73 27.35 3.65
CA ALA A 21 3.88 27.74 4.47
C ALA A 21 4.57 26.52 5.12
N ALA A 22 3.85 25.47 5.45
CA ALA A 22 4.42 24.16 5.82
C ALA A 22 4.99 23.43 4.59
N LEU A 23 4.35 23.56 3.44
CA LEU A 23 4.80 23.02 2.15
C LEU A 23 5.93 23.87 1.54
N SER A 24 5.97 25.20 1.75
CA SER A 24 7.10 26.04 1.36
C SER A 24 8.32 25.79 2.25
N ARG A 25 8.11 25.43 3.52
CA ARG A 25 9.17 24.92 4.40
C ARG A 25 9.55 23.49 4.05
N GLY A 26 8.66 22.69 3.50
CA GLY A 26 8.94 21.39 2.92
C GLY A 26 9.85 21.48 1.69
N GLN A 27 9.68 22.50 0.87
CA GLN A 27 10.58 22.78 -0.25
C GLN A 27 11.98 23.22 0.20
N GLU A 28 12.09 23.92 1.32
CA GLU A 28 13.39 24.23 1.95
C GLU A 28 14.03 22.98 2.56
N LEU A 29 13.24 22.04 3.05
CA LEU A 29 13.72 20.77 3.58
C LEU A 29 14.19 19.81 2.47
N ASP A 30 13.51 19.75 1.32
CA ASP A 30 14.00 18.99 0.16
C ASP A 30 15.33 19.56 -0.33
N THR A 31 15.47 20.87 -0.34
CA THR A 31 16.75 21.53 -0.70
C THR A 31 17.83 21.26 0.34
N ALA A 32 17.48 21.13 1.61
CA ALA A 32 18.41 20.79 2.68
C ALA A 32 18.78 19.30 2.66
N LEU A 33 17.83 18.39 2.34
CA LEU A 33 18.10 16.95 2.16
C LEU A 33 19.06 16.67 1.01
N PHE A 34 19.10 17.53 -0.02
CA PHE A 34 20.12 17.49 -1.07
C PHE A 34 21.51 17.95 -0.57
N ARG A 35 21.61 18.59 0.59
CA ARG A 35 22.85 19.15 1.14
C ARG A 35 23.37 18.43 2.39
N GLU A 36 22.53 17.77 3.16
CA GLU A 36 22.91 17.10 4.40
C GLU A 36 22.95 15.58 4.22
N ASN A 37 23.92 15.11 3.50
CA ASN A 37 24.24 13.71 3.32
C ASN A 37 25.01 13.18 4.50
N ALA A 38 24.36 12.61 5.48
CA ALA A 38 25.10 11.80 6.44
C ALA A 38 24.33 10.56 6.93
N VAL A 39 23.10 10.34 6.49
CA VAL A 39 22.33 9.14 6.89
C VAL A 39 21.76 8.49 5.67
N ALA A 40 22.32 7.34 5.28
CA ALA A 40 21.91 6.40 4.25
C ALA A 40 21.24 7.06 3.03
N GLU A 41 21.98 7.18 1.94
CA GLU A 41 21.53 7.74 0.65
C GLU A 41 20.13 7.25 0.30
N ARG A 42 19.13 8.08 0.50
CA ARG A 42 17.79 7.84 -0.03
C ARG A 42 17.82 8.17 -1.51
N PHE A 43 17.86 7.13 -2.31
CA PHE A 43 17.81 7.24 -3.75
C PHE A 43 16.40 7.67 -4.19
N THR A 44 16.24 8.92 -4.56
CA THR A 44 14.97 9.50 -4.97
C THR A 44 14.71 9.33 -6.47
N ILE A 45 13.47 9.53 -6.90
CA ILE A 45 13.12 9.45 -8.33
C ILE A 45 13.89 10.49 -9.17
N ILE A 46 14.23 11.64 -8.60
CA ILE A 46 14.97 12.70 -9.30
C ILE A 46 16.42 12.28 -9.59
N ASP A 47 16.99 11.44 -8.74
CA ASP A 47 18.34 10.92 -8.91
C ASP A 47 18.40 9.87 -10.04
N GLN A 48 17.24 9.30 -10.40
CA GLN A 48 17.09 8.32 -11.46
C GLN A 48 16.87 8.95 -12.85
N VAL A 49 16.69 10.28 -12.91
CA VAL A 49 16.55 11.02 -14.19
C VAL A 49 17.91 11.23 -14.82
N ALA A 50 18.18 10.53 -15.92
CA ALA A 50 19.48 10.56 -16.60
C ALA A 50 19.71 11.87 -17.39
N ASN A 51 18.65 12.54 -17.85
CA ASN A 51 18.75 13.77 -18.64
C ASN A 51 19.00 14.99 -17.76
N PRO A 52 20.18 15.63 -17.83
CA PRO A 52 20.51 16.78 -16.99
C PRO A 52 19.63 18.01 -17.24
N MET A 53 19.14 18.18 -18.45
CA MET A 53 18.26 19.30 -18.82
C MET A 53 16.87 19.13 -18.22
N GLU A 54 16.33 17.93 -18.26
CA GLU A 54 15.08 17.54 -17.61
C GLU A 54 15.16 17.75 -16.10
N ARG A 55 16.22 17.23 -15.47
CA ARG A 55 16.48 17.42 -14.04
C ARG A 55 16.56 18.90 -13.65
N ARG A 56 17.29 19.71 -14.43
CA ARG A 56 17.40 21.16 -14.20
C ARG A 56 16.05 21.86 -14.35
N ALA A 57 15.27 21.52 -15.37
CA ALA A 57 13.95 22.10 -15.60
C ALA A 57 13.00 21.78 -14.44
N PHE A 58 13.02 20.54 -13.94
CA PHE A 58 12.22 20.17 -12.79
C PHE A 58 12.66 20.90 -11.51
N LEU A 59 13.95 20.99 -11.23
CA LEU A 59 14.45 21.73 -10.07
C LEU A 59 14.07 23.21 -10.11
N LYS A 60 14.04 23.82 -11.30
CA LYS A 60 13.54 25.20 -11.49
C LYS A 60 12.06 25.33 -11.15
N LEU A 61 11.25 24.36 -11.59
CA LEU A 61 9.81 24.27 -11.25
C LEU A 61 9.64 24.10 -9.74
N TYR A 62 10.35 23.16 -9.17
CA TYR A 62 10.26 22.80 -7.75
C TYR A 62 10.64 23.99 -6.84
N GLY A 63 11.66 24.74 -7.20
CA GLY A 63 12.11 25.92 -6.45
C GLY A 63 11.27 27.19 -6.66
N ALA A 64 10.30 27.19 -7.58
CA ALA A 64 9.43 28.34 -7.80
C ALA A 64 8.44 28.52 -6.64
N ARG A 65 8.21 29.78 -6.19
CA ARG A 65 7.31 30.07 -5.05
C ARG A 65 5.96 30.65 -5.48
N GLU A 66 5.98 31.49 -6.52
CA GLU A 66 4.79 32.18 -7.00
C GLU A 66 3.84 31.20 -7.74
N PRO A 67 2.54 31.15 -7.39
CA PRO A 67 1.62 30.17 -7.98
C PRO A 67 1.50 30.25 -9.49
N GLN A 68 1.39 31.43 -10.09
CA GLN A 68 1.33 31.58 -11.54
C GLN A 68 2.59 31.07 -12.24
N ARG A 69 3.76 31.34 -11.64
CA ARG A 69 5.04 30.86 -12.17
C ARG A 69 5.17 29.34 -12.04
N ARG A 70 4.73 28.76 -10.91
CA ARG A 70 4.70 27.30 -10.70
C ARG A 70 3.86 26.62 -11.75
N ARG A 71 2.64 27.13 -11.98
CA ARG A 71 1.73 26.60 -13.02
C ARG A 71 2.40 26.62 -14.40
N LYS A 72 2.91 27.80 -14.85
CA LYS A 72 3.56 27.94 -16.16
C LYS A 72 4.78 27.01 -16.31
N LEU A 73 5.60 26.88 -15.27
CA LEU A 73 6.78 26.00 -15.32
C LEU A 73 6.38 24.52 -15.35
N ALA A 74 5.30 24.13 -14.67
CA ALA A 74 4.81 22.76 -14.70
C ALA A 74 4.20 22.39 -16.07
N GLU A 75 3.43 23.30 -16.67
CA GLU A 75 2.91 23.14 -18.01
C GLU A 75 4.05 23.00 -19.04
N ALA A 76 5.01 23.91 -19.01
CA ALA A 76 6.20 23.85 -19.88
C ALA A 76 7.04 22.59 -19.67
N PHE A 77 7.18 22.14 -18.41
CA PHE A 77 7.88 20.91 -18.10
C PHE A 77 7.15 19.68 -18.71
N ALA A 78 5.83 19.59 -18.52
CA ALA A 78 5.05 18.48 -19.05
C ALA A 78 5.03 18.44 -20.60
N GLU A 79 5.07 19.61 -21.23
CA GLU A 79 5.17 19.74 -22.69
C GLU A 79 6.56 19.34 -23.20
N SER A 80 7.62 19.83 -22.54
CA SER A 80 9.00 19.56 -22.96
C SER A 80 9.45 18.13 -22.68
N TYR A 81 8.91 17.52 -21.63
CA TYR A 81 9.28 16.17 -21.14
C TYR A 81 8.04 15.29 -20.95
N PRO A 82 7.27 15.02 -22.02
CA PRO A 82 5.98 14.30 -21.90
C PRO A 82 6.11 12.85 -21.46
N GLN A 83 7.32 12.30 -21.43
CA GLN A 83 7.62 10.94 -20.97
C GLN A 83 8.42 10.92 -19.66
N SER A 84 8.51 12.06 -18.96
CA SER A 84 9.27 12.17 -17.73
C SER A 84 8.68 11.31 -16.61
N TRP A 85 9.55 10.75 -15.81
CA TRP A 85 9.17 10.10 -14.54
C TRP A 85 8.71 11.10 -13.47
N LEU A 86 8.98 12.39 -13.65
CA LEU A 86 8.62 13.46 -12.71
C LEU A 86 7.28 14.12 -13.03
N LEU A 87 6.51 13.60 -14.00
CA LEU A 87 5.23 14.18 -14.41
C LEU A 87 4.20 14.17 -13.27
N ALA A 88 4.16 13.13 -12.44
CA ALA A 88 3.25 13.09 -11.30
C ALA A 88 3.49 14.29 -10.37
N GLN A 89 4.74 14.57 -10.05
CA GLN A 89 5.14 15.69 -9.20
C GLN A 89 4.93 17.04 -9.88
N ALA A 90 5.21 17.14 -11.17
CA ALA A 90 4.96 18.37 -11.94
C ALA A 90 3.46 18.72 -11.95
N TYR A 91 2.59 17.74 -12.18
CA TYR A 91 1.14 17.94 -12.14
C TYR A 91 0.64 18.21 -10.70
N GLU A 92 1.22 17.60 -9.68
CA GLU A 92 0.93 17.93 -8.28
C GLU A 92 1.21 19.40 -7.98
N ILE A 93 2.39 19.90 -8.39
CA ILE A 93 2.78 21.29 -8.21
C ILE A 93 1.81 22.22 -8.96
N ALA A 94 1.43 21.86 -10.19
CA ALA A 94 0.44 22.62 -10.97
C ALA A 94 -0.92 22.64 -10.28
N ALA A 95 -1.41 21.49 -9.79
CA ALA A 95 -2.69 21.40 -9.12
C ALA A 95 -2.74 22.27 -7.87
N LYS A 96 -1.70 22.21 -7.02
CA LYS A 96 -1.59 23.05 -5.82
C LYS A 96 -1.51 24.54 -6.18
N ALA A 97 -0.75 24.90 -7.20
CA ALA A 97 -0.69 26.27 -7.68
C ALA A 97 -2.05 26.78 -8.18
N CYS A 98 -2.83 25.92 -8.87
CA CYS A 98 -4.18 26.25 -9.31
C CYS A 98 -5.17 26.40 -8.13
N ILE A 99 -4.99 25.62 -7.03
CA ILE A 99 -5.76 25.81 -5.81
C ILE A 99 -5.47 27.19 -5.20
N ASP A 100 -4.19 27.57 -5.11
CA ASP A 100 -3.76 28.88 -4.60
C ASP A 100 -4.32 30.05 -5.43
N LEU A 101 -4.53 29.82 -6.74
CA LEU A 101 -5.12 30.78 -7.68
C LEU A 101 -6.66 30.72 -7.78
N GLU A 102 -7.30 29.87 -6.99
CA GLU A 102 -8.75 29.60 -7.03
C GLU A 102 -9.25 29.06 -8.40
N ASP A 103 -8.34 28.61 -9.27
CA ASP A 103 -8.70 27.93 -10.54
C ASP A 103 -8.96 26.44 -10.26
N TYR A 104 -10.12 26.16 -9.65
CA TYR A 104 -10.48 24.81 -9.19
C TYR A 104 -10.66 23.80 -10.33
N ALA A 105 -11.09 24.25 -11.50
CA ALA A 105 -11.26 23.38 -12.67
C ALA A 105 -9.88 22.86 -13.15
N SER A 106 -8.91 23.75 -13.27
CA SER A 106 -7.52 23.35 -13.60
C SER A 106 -6.87 22.53 -12.48
N ALA A 107 -7.16 22.85 -11.22
CA ALA A 107 -6.67 22.09 -10.07
C ALA A 107 -7.12 20.62 -10.11
N LEU A 108 -8.40 20.37 -10.39
CA LEU A 108 -8.93 19.00 -10.54
C LEU A 108 -8.35 18.30 -11.77
N ARG A 109 -8.17 18.99 -12.88
CA ARG A 109 -7.57 18.44 -14.09
C ARG A 109 -6.12 18.01 -13.87
N PHE A 110 -5.26 18.88 -13.35
CA PHE A 110 -3.87 18.54 -13.04
C PHE A 110 -3.77 17.51 -11.91
N GLY A 111 -4.64 17.64 -10.91
CA GLY A 111 -4.73 16.68 -9.82
C GLY A 111 -5.07 15.27 -10.30
N SER A 112 -6.03 15.13 -11.22
CA SER A 112 -6.36 13.84 -11.84
C SER A 112 -5.20 13.27 -12.64
N GLN A 113 -4.46 14.11 -13.38
CA GLN A 113 -3.27 13.67 -14.13
C GLN A 113 -2.17 13.18 -13.19
N SER A 114 -1.93 13.87 -12.07
CA SER A 114 -0.96 13.46 -11.07
C SER A 114 -1.37 12.14 -10.41
N LEU A 115 -2.63 12.05 -9.92
CA LEU A 115 -3.15 10.88 -9.22
C LEU A 115 -3.37 9.66 -10.13
N ARG A 116 -3.44 9.85 -11.45
CA ARG A 116 -3.41 8.73 -12.40
C ARG A 116 -2.04 8.05 -12.42
N LEU A 117 -0.97 8.83 -12.27
CA LEU A 117 0.41 8.34 -12.25
C LEU A 117 0.84 7.90 -10.84
N PHE A 118 0.35 8.58 -9.81
CA PHE A 118 0.67 8.33 -8.40
C PHE A 118 -0.59 8.44 -7.53
N PRO A 119 -1.41 7.38 -7.45
CA PRO A 119 -2.72 7.41 -6.77
C PRO A 119 -2.64 7.60 -5.25
N GLU A 120 -1.56 7.13 -4.61
CA GLU A 120 -1.39 7.10 -3.16
C GLU A 120 -0.70 8.35 -2.61
N ASN A 121 -1.08 9.53 -3.09
CA ASN A 121 -0.51 10.80 -2.62
C ASN A 121 -1.50 11.56 -1.72
N PRO A 122 -1.49 11.35 -0.39
CA PRO A 122 -2.39 12.04 0.51
C PRO A 122 -2.15 13.56 0.54
N LEU A 123 -0.93 14.02 0.25
CA LEU A 123 -0.58 15.43 0.19
C LEU A 123 -1.27 16.16 -0.99
N LEU A 124 -1.81 15.42 -1.96
CA LEU A 124 -2.60 15.96 -3.06
C LEU A 124 -4.08 15.59 -2.93
N VAL A 125 -4.38 14.35 -2.53
CA VAL A 125 -5.77 13.87 -2.40
C VAL A 125 -6.58 14.73 -1.44
N VAL A 126 -6.01 15.12 -0.27
CA VAL A 126 -6.71 15.93 0.74
C VAL A 126 -7.06 17.34 0.22
N PRO A 127 -6.13 18.13 -0.35
CA PRO A 127 -6.50 19.41 -0.96
C PRO A 127 -7.58 19.30 -2.04
N LEU A 128 -7.47 18.28 -2.92
CA LEU A 128 -8.47 18.07 -3.98
C LEU A 128 -9.84 17.68 -3.41
N ALA A 129 -9.91 16.89 -2.34
CA ALA A 129 -11.17 16.56 -1.67
C ALA A 129 -11.86 17.82 -1.14
N ASN A 130 -11.10 18.79 -0.62
CA ASN A 130 -11.63 20.09 -0.22
C ASN A 130 -12.19 20.87 -1.41
N VAL A 131 -11.48 20.90 -2.54
CA VAL A 131 -11.97 21.53 -3.78
C VAL A 131 -13.27 20.85 -4.26
N GLN A 132 -13.32 19.53 -4.24
CA GLN A 132 -14.51 18.77 -4.64
C GLN A 132 -15.74 19.09 -3.79
N VAL A 133 -15.61 19.21 -2.46
CA VAL A 133 -16.72 19.66 -1.60
C VAL A 133 -17.15 21.06 -1.97
N GLN A 134 -16.20 21.96 -2.21
CA GLN A 134 -16.51 23.35 -2.59
C GLN A 134 -17.30 23.44 -3.90
N LEU A 135 -16.97 22.57 -4.86
CA LEU A 135 -17.67 22.45 -6.14
C LEU A 135 -18.94 21.57 -6.06
N ARG A 136 -19.35 21.16 -4.87
CA ARG A 136 -20.49 20.26 -4.61
C ARG A 136 -20.40 18.89 -5.29
N GLN A 137 -19.21 18.42 -5.59
CA GLN A 137 -18.94 17.06 -6.06
C GLN A 137 -18.85 16.09 -4.85
N LEU A 138 -19.96 15.98 -4.09
CA LEU A 138 -19.97 15.39 -2.74
C LEU A 138 -19.49 13.94 -2.74
N LYS A 139 -19.94 13.13 -3.68
CA LYS A 139 -19.55 11.73 -3.78
C LYS A 139 -18.04 11.57 -4.01
N SER A 140 -17.49 12.33 -4.94
CA SER A 140 -16.04 12.31 -5.22
C SER A 140 -15.22 12.82 -4.05
N ALA A 141 -15.72 13.86 -3.34
CA ALA A 141 -15.09 14.39 -2.15
C ALA A 141 -15.00 13.36 -1.03
N GLU A 142 -16.08 12.62 -0.78
CA GLU A 142 -16.12 11.57 0.23
C GLU A 142 -15.20 10.40 -0.13
N GLU A 143 -15.23 9.94 -1.38
CA GLU A 143 -14.33 8.89 -1.85
C GLU A 143 -12.86 9.32 -1.69
N SER A 144 -12.54 10.57 -2.02
CA SER A 144 -11.20 11.13 -1.85
C SER A 144 -10.80 11.23 -0.37
N ALA A 145 -11.69 11.75 0.49
CA ALA A 145 -11.40 11.89 1.91
C ALA A 145 -11.20 10.53 2.61
N ARG A 146 -12.06 9.54 2.34
CA ARG A 146 -11.91 8.18 2.87
C ARG A 146 -10.62 7.52 2.40
N ARG A 147 -10.29 7.68 1.13
CA ARG A 147 -9.04 7.19 0.56
C ARG A 147 -7.81 7.86 1.19
N ALA A 148 -7.89 9.16 1.44
CA ALA A 148 -6.82 9.88 2.13
C ALA A 148 -6.61 9.37 3.55
N LEU A 149 -7.68 9.13 4.31
CA LEU A 149 -7.59 8.55 5.66
C LEU A 149 -6.94 7.17 5.63
N GLU A 150 -7.33 6.31 4.67
CA GLU A 150 -6.73 4.98 4.49
C GLU A 150 -5.23 5.09 4.18
N TYR A 151 -4.82 6.00 3.31
CA TYR A 151 -3.41 6.19 2.99
C TYR A 151 -2.62 6.75 4.16
N LEU A 152 -3.16 7.74 4.87
CA LEU A 152 -2.49 8.37 5.99
C LEU A 152 -2.24 7.42 7.17
N ASP A 153 -3.08 6.40 7.34
CA ASP A 153 -2.84 5.36 8.36
C ASP A 153 -1.62 4.49 8.06
N GLN A 154 -1.22 4.41 6.81
CA GLN A 154 -0.23 3.46 6.32
C GLN A 154 0.97 4.15 5.65
N PHE A 155 0.88 5.44 5.42
CA PHE A 155 1.87 6.24 4.72
C PHE A 155 2.97 6.68 5.69
N ASP A 156 4.19 6.36 5.34
CA ASP A 156 5.34 6.93 6.04
C ASP A 156 5.60 8.37 5.58
N HIS A 157 6.38 9.10 6.36
CA HIS A 157 6.75 10.44 6.00
C HIS A 157 7.49 10.47 4.65
N PRO A 158 7.12 11.39 3.75
CA PRO A 158 7.92 11.63 2.55
C PRO A 158 9.35 12.01 2.92
N ALA A 159 10.30 11.67 2.05
CA ALA A 159 11.72 12.05 2.27
C ALA A 159 11.92 13.56 2.49
N SER A 160 11.05 14.38 1.90
CA SER A 160 11.01 15.84 2.04
C SER A 160 10.52 16.34 3.40
N ILE A 161 9.98 15.47 4.26
CA ILE A 161 9.43 15.86 5.56
C ILE A 161 10.25 15.20 6.67
N ALA A 162 10.77 15.99 7.59
CA ALA A 162 11.51 15.46 8.73
C ALA A 162 10.62 14.51 9.57
N PRO A 163 11.12 13.35 10.02
CA PRO A 163 10.35 12.38 10.78
C PRO A 163 9.64 12.97 12.00
N SER A 164 10.27 13.92 12.68
CA SER A 164 9.71 14.59 13.86
C SER A 164 8.50 15.49 13.56
N LYS A 165 8.35 15.95 12.30
CA LYS A 165 7.24 16.82 11.87
C LYS A 165 6.08 16.03 11.28
N TRP A 166 6.32 14.82 10.84
CA TRP A 166 5.31 14.02 10.17
C TRP A 166 4.06 13.74 11.00
N PRO A 167 4.14 13.39 12.31
CA PRO A 167 2.93 13.14 13.10
C PRO A 167 1.97 14.32 13.14
N ALA A 168 2.48 15.54 13.24
CA ALA A 168 1.64 16.75 13.24
C ALA A 168 0.99 16.98 11.87
N ILE A 169 1.74 16.85 10.78
CA ILE A 169 1.22 16.98 9.42
C ILE A 169 0.19 15.87 9.13
N GLN A 170 0.46 14.65 9.55
CA GLN A 170 -0.46 13.53 9.40
C GLN A 170 -1.78 13.78 10.13
N ALA A 171 -1.72 14.27 11.36
CA ALA A 171 -2.90 14.63 12.16
C ALA A 171 -3.72 15.74 11.47
N GLU A 172 -3.06 16.77 10.94
CA GLU A 172 -3.71 17.87 10.20
C GLU A 172 -4.40 17.36 8.92
N LEU A 173 -3.73 16.51 8.14
CA LEU A 173 -4.31 15.91 6.93
C LEU A 173 -5.51 15.00 7.26
N LYS A 174 -5.44 14.22 8.34
CA LYS A 174 -6.57 13.43 8.83
C LYS A 174 -7.71 14.32 9.28
N ALA A 175 -7.44 15.36 10.06
CA ALA A 175 -8.44 16.32 10.49
C ALA A 175 -9.16 16.96 9.29
N SER A 176 -8.39 17.41 8.29
CA SER A 176 -8.95 17.96 7.05
C SER A 176 -9.81 16.93 6.29
N SER A 177 -9.41 15.67 6.25
CA SER A 177 -10.21 14.61 5.61
C SER A 177 -11.52 14.37 6.34
N TYR A 178 -11.53 14.29 7.67
CA TYR A 178 -12.76 14.20 8.46
C TYR A 178 -13.63 15.44 8.30
N PHE A 179 -13.03 16.63 8.21
CA PHE A 179 -13.76 17.87 7.96
C PHE A 179 -14.47 17.86 6.60
N VAL A 180 -13.83 17.35 5.54
CA VAL A 180 -14.45 17.12 4.21
C VAL A 180 -15.66 16.22 4.33
N LEU A 181 -15.55 15.10 5.06
CA LEU A 181 -16.67 14.17 5.28
C LEU A 181 -17.84 14.85 6.01
N GLY A 182 -17.54 15.66 7.03
CA GLY A 182 -18.55 16.44 7.76
C GLY A 182 -19.28 17.44 6.86
N ARG A 183 -18.52 18.19 6.05
CA ARG A 183 -19.13 19.14 5.10
C ARG A 183 -19.98 18.45 4.04
N ALA A 184 -19.57 17.29 3.55
CA ALA A 184 -20.35 16.52 2.59
C ALA A 184 -21.67 16.04 3.20
N ALA A 185 -21.65 15.52 4.44
CA ALA A 185 -22.84 15.10 5.17
C ALA A 185 -23.79 16.30 5.45
N ILE A 186 -23.27 17.45 5.88
CA ILE A 186 -24.07 18.68 6.04
C ILE A 186 -24.71 19.08 4.70
N ALA A 187 -23.97 19.01 3.60
CA ALA A 187 -24.50 19.36 2.29
C ALA A 187 -25.66 18.44 1.86
N ARG A 188 -25.62 17.14 2.22
CA ARG A 188 -26.75 16.22 2.00
C ARG A 188 -27.91 16.52 2.95
N ALA A 189 -27.63 16.78 4.22
CA ALA A 189 -28.64 17.15 5.19
C ALA A 189 -29.45 18.37 4.76
N LEU A 190 -28.87 19.34 4.05
CA LEU A 190 -29.58 20.50 3.52
C LEU A 190 -30.54 20.15 2.38
N GLY A 191 -30.35 19.05 1.68
CA GLY A 191 -31.26 18.54 0.64
C GLY A 191 -32.27 17.51 1.16
N ALA A 192 -32.11 17.04 2.40
CA ALA A 192 -32.90 15.99 3.02
C ALA A 192 -33.93 16.53 4.01
N ALA A 193 -34.92 15.72 4.40
CA ALA A 193 -35.96 16.05 5.38
C ALA A 193 -36.18 14.90 6.40
N GLY A 194 -36.80 15.20 7.53
CA GLY A 194 -37.19 14.21 8.54
C GLY A 194 -36.02 13.37 9.05
N ALA A 195 -36.20 12.06 9.10
CA ALA A 195 -35.22 11.12 9.64
C ALA A 195 -33.91 11.09 8.84
N GLU A 196 -33.96 11.24 7.52
CA GLU A 196 -32.77 11.27 6.67
C GLU A 196 -31.88 12.48 7.00
N LYS A 197 -32.47 13.65 7.13
CA LYS A 197 -31.75 14.86 7.56
C LYS A 197 -31.08 14.67 8.91
N GLN A 198 -31.78 14.09 9.87
CA GLN A 198 -31.25 13.83 11.20
C GLN A 198 -30.07 12.84 11.14
N GLN A 199 -30.17 11.78 10.34
CA GLN A 199 -29.09 10.81 10.15
C GLN A 199 -27.84 11.46 9.56
N GLU A 200 -27.98 12.28 8.53
CA GLU A 200 -26.85 13.00 7.93
C GLU A 200 -26.19 13.99 8.90
N LEU A 201 -27.00 14.70 9.74
CA LEU A 201 -26.45 15.58 10.77
C LEU A 201 -25.70 14.80 11.85
N LEU A 202 -26.19 13.65 12.29
CA LEU A 202 -25.47 12.76 13.23
C LEU A 202 -24.17 12.21 12.64
N GLN A 203 -24.16 11.88 11.37
CA GLN A 203 -22.95 11.49 10.67
C GLN A 203 -21.95 12.66 10.61
N ALA A 204 -22.41 13.88 10.31
CA ALA A 204 -21.58 15.07 10.30
C ALA A 204 -20.96 15.33 11.68
N GLU A 205 -21.78 15.28 12.75
CA GLU A 205 -21.33 15.40 14.14
C GLU A 205 -20.18 14.43 14.44
N SER A 206 -20.39 13.13 14.17
CA SER A 206 -19.43 12.09 14.46
C SER A 206 -18.05 12.34 13.81
N VAL A 207 -18.02 12.69 12.53
CA VAL A 207 -16.74 12.92 11.82
C VAL A 207 -16.11 14.28 12.15
N LEU A 208 -16.91 15.31 12.46
CA LEU A 208 -16.39 16.61 12.88
C LEU A 208 -15.77 16.55 14.28
N ILE A 209 -16.29 15.71 15.18
CA ILE A 209 -15.67 15.44 16.48
C ILE A 209 -14.29 14.79 16.27
N GLN A 210 -14.16 13.86 15.33
CA GLN A 210 -12.86 13.24 14.99
C GLN A 210 -11.88 14.28 14.41
N ALA A 211 -12.36 15.15 13.52
CA ALA A 211 -11.53 16.25 13.01
C ALA A 211 -11.03 17.15 14.15
N ARG A 212 -11.90 17.47 15.07
CA ARG A 212 -11.63 18.31 16.25
C ARG A 212 -10.63 17.69 17.21
N ALA A 213 -10.73 16.37 17.44
CA ALA A 213 -9.80 15.61 18.29
C ALA A 213 -8.36 15.63 17.73
N LEU A 214 -8.21 15.65 16.40
CA LEU A 214 -6.91 15.69 15.73
C LEU A 214 -6.33 17.11 15.61
N ASN A 215 -7.16 18.12 15.52
CA ASN A 215 -6.77 19.54 15.46
C ASN A 215 -7.69 20.41 16.31
N ALA A 216 -7.41 20.44 17.61
CA ALA A 216 -8.19 21.22 18.58
C ALA A 216 -8.09 22.75 18.38
N GLY A 217 -7.11 23.26 17.64
CA GLY A 217 -6.92 24.68 17.35
C GLY A 217 -7.73 25.22 16.17
N ASP A 218 -8.41 24.35 15.39
CA ASP A 218 -9.09 24.78 14.18
C ASP A 218 -10.47 25.41 14.49
N ALA A 219 -10.54 26.74 14.33
CA ALA A 219 -11.76 27.52 14.55
C ALA A 219 -12.85 27.21 13.53
N GLU A 220 -12.51 26.86 12.27
CA GLU A 220 -13.51 26.53 11.25
C GLU A 220 -14.23 25.24 11.62
N THR A 221 -13.50 24.20 11.99
CA THR A 221 -14.09 22.92 12.43
C THR A 221 -14.96 23.11 13.68
N ALA A 222 -14.50 23.90 14.66
CA ALA A 222 -15.31 24.20 15.85
C ALA A 222 -16.59 24.92 15.49
N TYR A 223 -16.52 25.91 14.60
CA TYR A 223 -17.68 26.67 14.16
C TYR A 223 -18.69 25.81 13.39
N VAL A 224 -18.22 24.98 12.46
CA VAL A 224 -19.09 24.09 11.68
C VAL A 224 -19.73 23.01 12.56
N LEU A 225 -18.98 22.47 13.52
CA LEU A 225 -19.53 21.53 14.50
C LEU A 225 -20.58 22.18 15.38
N ALA A 226 -20.34 23.42 15.85
CA ALA A 226 -21.34 24.17 16.61
C ALA A 226 -22.66 24.37 15.83
N LEU A 227 -22.58 24.68 14.54
CA LEU A 227 -23.77 24.78 13.68
C LEU A 227 -24.48 23.43 13.49
N THR A 228 -23.74 22.36 13.42
CA THR A 228 -24.27 20.98 13.33
C THR A 228 -25.02 20.62 14.60
N GLU A 229 -24.41 20.87 15.77
CA GLU A 229 -25.02 20.66 17.08
C GLU A 229 -26.29 21.50 17.28
N GLN A 230 -26.24 22.75 16.85
CA GLN A 230 -27.41 23.61 16.86
C GLN A 230 -28.54 23.07 15.98
N SER A 231 -28.20 22.50 14.81
CA SER A 231 -29.19 21.90 13.91
C SER A 231 -29.77 20.59 14.45
N LEU A 232 -29.06 19.94 15.35
CA LEU A 232 -29.50 18.77 16.13
C LEU A 232 -30.22 19.16 17.44
N GLU A 233 -30.45 20.45 17.65
CA GLU A 233 -31.07 21.02 18.86
C GLU A 233 -30.27 20.79 20.16
N LYS A 234 -28.99 20.44 20.03
CA LYS A 234 -28.03 20.23 21.14
C LYS A 234 -27.40 21.56 21.56
N TYR A 235 -28.19 22.50 22.06
CA TYR A 235 -27.77 23.90 22.29
C TYR A 235 -26.59 24.04 23.26
N ALA A 236 -26.46 23.19 24.27
CA ALA A 236 -25.33 23.23 25.21
C ALA A 236 -24.01 22.89 24.52
N ALA A 237 -23.99 21.84 23.68
CA ALA A 237 -22.80 21.45 22.87
C ALA A 237 -22.49 22.53 21.81
N ALA A 238 -23.53 23.07 21.15
CA ALA A 238 -23.36 24.16 20.20
C ALA A 238 -22.72 25.40 20.86
N ALA A 239 -23.15 25.78 22.05
CA ALA A 239 -22.59 26.90 22.80
C ALA A 239 -21.10 26.66 23.13
N PHE A 240 -20.76 25.46 23.56
CA PHE A 240 -19.37 25.09 23.84
C PHE A 240 -18.46 25.25 22.61
N TYR A 241 -18.84 24.70 21.48
CA TYR A 241 -18.02 24.80 20.26
C TYR A 241 -18.03 26.22 19.68
N PHE A 242 -19.10 27.00 19.79
CA PHE A 242 -19.08 28.42 19.45
C PHE A 242 -18.14 29.21 20.36
N ALA A 243 -18.09 28.92 21.66
CA ALA A 243 -17.16 29.58 22.58
C ALA A 243 -15.69 29.28 22.18
N GLN A 244 -15.38 28.04 21.80
CA GLN A 244 -14.05 27.69 21.30
C GLN A 244 -13.71 28.43 20.01
N ALA A 245 -14.62 28.48 19.03
CA ALA A 245 -14.41 29.19 17.78
C ALA A 245 -14.26 30.70 17.99
N TRP A 246 -14.98 31.27 18.95
CA TRP A 246 -14.85 32.67 19.32
C TRP A 246 -13.51 33.00 19.97
N ARG A 247 -12.99 32.15 20.83
CA ARG A 247 -11.66 32.33 21.49
C ARG A 247 -10.48 32.25 20.54
N THR A 248 -10.67 31.64 19.38
CA THR A 248 -9.62 31.51 18.37
C THR A 248 -9.63 32.71 17.42
N PRO A 249 -8.61 33.58 17.39
CA PRO A 249 -8.58 34.71 16.46
C PRO A 249 -8.71 34.26 15.00
N GLY A 250 -9.61 34.89 14.26
CA GLY A 250 -9.82 34.59 12.85
C GLY A 250 -11.21 34.97 12.32
N PRO A 251 -11.52 34.57 11.09
CA PRO A 251 -12.72 35.01 10.36
C PRO A 251 -14.06 34.50 10.95
N PHE A 252 -14.00 33.46 11.78
CA PHE A 252 -15.17 32.86 12.42
C PHE A 252 -15.48 33.50 13.77
N GLN A 253 -14.55 34.28 14.36
CA GLN A 253 -14.67 34.82 15.71
C GLN A 253 -15.95 35.64 15.94
N ALA A 254 -16.22 36.62 15.07
CA ALA A 254 -17.39 37.48 15.19
C ALA A 254 -18.71 36.70 15.02
N LYS A 255 -18.77 35.80 14.05
CA LYS A 255 -19.93 34.95 13.79
C LYS A 255 -20.20 33.97 14.93
N ALA A 256 -19.16 33.41 15.50
CA ALA A 256 -19.23 32.49 16.63
C ALA A 256 -19.81 33.23 17.86
N LEU A 257 -19.33 34.44 18.16
CA LEU A 257 -19.87 35.26 19.24
C LEU A 257 -21.34 35.61 19.01
N GLU A 258 -21.75 35.98 17.80
CA GLU A 258 -23.14 36.28 17.47
C GLU A 258 -24.04 35.07 17.75
N ASN A 259 -23.68 33.86 17.26
CA ASN A 259 -24.49 32.67 17.52
C ASN A 259 -24.49 32.26 19.00
N LEU A 260 -23.38 32.43 19.70
CA LEU A 260 -23.27 32.18 21.13
C LEU A 260 -24.20 33.09 21.93
N ARG A 261 -24.28 34.39 21.60
CA ARG A 261 -25.22 35.35 22.21
C ARG A 261 -26.66 35.00 21.89
N ARG A 262 -26.99 34.49 20.72
CA ARG A 262 -28.34 34.00 20.38
C ARG A 262 -28.74 32.82 21.26
N ILE A 263 -27.85 31.84 21.47
CA ILE A 263 -28.11 30.70 22.37
C ILE A 263 -28.28 31.19 23.81
N TYR A 264 -27.43 32.12 24.26
CA TYR A 264 -27.56 32.73 25.57
C TYR A 264 -28.94 33.40 25.74
N ALA A 265 -29.40 34.20 24.77
CA ALA A 265 -30.71 34.86 24.83
C ALA A 265 -31.88 33.86 24.93
N LEU A 266 -31.79 32.72 24.27
CA LEU A 266 -32.78 31.64 24.37
C LEU A 266 -32.78 30.97 25.76
N SER A 267 -31.62 30.90 26.43
CA SER A 267 -31.48 30.34 27.78
C SER A 267 -31.73 31.35 28.89
N ALA A 268 -31.36 32.62 28.69
CA ALA A 268 -31.50 33.70 29.67
C ALA A 268 -32.98 34.08 29.95
N GLY A 269 -33.90 33.81 29.02
CA GLY A 269 -35.34 33.94 29.26
C GLY A 269 -35.89 33.05 30.39
N ARG A 270 -35.08 32.08 30.85
CA ARG A 270 -35.41 31.13 31.93
C ARG A 270 -34.51 31.26 33.17
N SER A 271 -33.41 31.98 33.12
CA SER A 271 -32.48 32.18 34.25
C SER A 271 -31.91 33.62 34.24
N LYS A 272 -31.78 34.25 35.43
CA LYS A 272 -31.16 35.58 35.57
C LYS A 272 -29.61 35.52 35.52
N MET A 273 -29.04 34.64 34.76
CA MET A 273 -27.59 34.42 34.66
C MET A 273 -26.92 35.46 33.75
N SER A 274 -25.77 36.01 34.13
CA SER A 274 -24.99 36.88 33.25
C SER A 274 -24.35 36.10 32.10
N PHE A 275 -24.00 36.81 31.02
CA PHE A 275 -23.33 36.15 29.87
C PHE A 275 -21.99 35.49 30.25
N GLU A 276 -21.24 36.13 31.19
CA GLU A 276 -19.99 35.59 31.71
C GLU A 276 -20.20 34.30 32.52
N SER A 277 -21.22 34.26 33.39
CA SER A 277 -21.59 33.06 34.13
C SER A 277 -22.09 31.94 33.21
N PHE A 278 -22.80 32.28 32.14
CA PHE A 278 -23.23 31.36 31.11
C PHE A 278 -22.00 30.75 30.41
N LEU A 279 -21.03 31.56 29.98
CA LEU A 279 -19.79 31.08 29.36
C LEU A 279 -19.03 30.12 30.26
N ALA A 280 -18.84 30.50 31.52
CA ALA A 280 -18.15 29.64 32.49
C ALA A 280 -18.85 28.29 32.68
N SER A 281 -20.20 28.29 32.71
CA SER A 281 -20.96 27.04 32.83
C SER A 281 -20.85 26.14 31.60
N VAL A 282 -20.84 26.73 30.41
CA VAL A 282 -20.69 26.02 29.13
C VAL A 282 -19.29 25.37 29.01
N GLU A 283 -18.26 26.10 29.40
CA GLU A 283 -16.88 25.62 29.33
C GLU A 283 -16.64 24.49 30.34
N SER A 284 -17.10 24.65 31.58
CA SER A 284 -16.96 23.59 32.60
C SER A 284 -17.74 22.32 32.25
N ALA A 285 -18.92 22.43 31.64
CA ALA A 285 -19.69 21.28 31.17
C ALA A 285 -19.06 20.58 29.95
N GLY A 286 -18.36 21.34 29.10
CA GLY A 286 -17.68 20.83 27.91
C GLY A 286 -16.40 20.09 28.24
N GLU A 287 -15.62 20.53 29.20
CA GLU A 287 -14.38 19.85 29.66
C GLU A 287 -14.66 18.45 30.21
N LEU A 288 -15.79 18.28 30.91
CA LEU A 288 -16.24 16.98 31.42
C LEU A 288 -16.63 15.97 30.32
N LYS A 289 -17.07 16.44 29.14
CA LYS A 289 -17.45 15.59 28.01
C LYS A 289 -16.30 15.34 27.01
N ALA A 290 -15.31 16.22 26.98
CA ALA A 290 -14.17 16.11 26.08
C ALA A 290 -13.13 15.05 26.49
N ALA A 291 -13.25 14.47 27.66
CA ALA A 291 -12.51 13.27 28.07
C ALA A 291 -13.06 12.04 27.31
N VAL A 292 -12.89 12.02 25.99
CA VAL A 292 -13.05 10.79 25.21
C VAL A 292 -12.02 9.79 25.77
N PRO A 293 -12.41 8.56 26.15
CA PRO A 293 -11.43 7.54 26.49
C PRO A 293 -10.49 7.43 25.29
N ALA A 294 -9.21 7.66 25.52
CA ALA A 294 -8.19 7.34 24.53
C ALA A 294 -8.49 5.92 24.06
N ALA A 295 -8.68 5.76 22.75
CA ALA A 295 -8.81 4.45 22.15
C ALA A 295 -7.69 3.62 22.76
N SER A 296 -8.05 2.55 23.47
CA SER A 296 -7.10 1.69 24.13
C SER A 296 -6.08 1.30 23.08
N SER A 297 -4.84 1.76 23.28
CA SER A 297 -3.73 1.33 22.47
C SER A 297 -3.79 -0.18 22.42
N PRO A 298 -3.66 -0.83 21.26
CA PRO A 298 -3.61 -2.26 21.18
C PRO A 298 -2.58 -2.72 22.22
N ARG A 299 -3.00 -3.56 23.15
CA ARG A 299 -2.06 -4.20 24.09
C ARG A 299 -0.96 -4.80 23.22
N PRO A 300 0.32 -4.56 23.53
CA PRO A 300 1.38 -5.31 22.90
C PRO A 300 1.03 -6.79 23.07
N ALA A 301 1.20 -7.56 21.98
CA ALA A 301 0.99 -8.98 22.00
C ALA A 301 1.73 -9.54 23.23
N SER A 302 0.97 -10.06 24.18
CA SER A 302 1.58 -10.88 25.24
C SER A 302 2.37 -12.00 24.56
N ASP A 303 3.39 -12.55 25.20
CA ASP A 303 4.18 -13.72 24.77
C ASP A 303 3.28 -14.96 24.55
N ALA A 304 2.30 -14.86 23.67
CA ALA A 304 1.46 -15.95 23.24
C ALA A 304 2.35 -16.88 22.42
N GLY A 305 2.72 -18.00 23.02
CA GLY A 305 3.67 -18.92 22.43
C GLY A 305 3.17 -19.50 21.12
N TYR A 306 4.08 -19.68 20.20
CA TYR A 306 3.86 -20.42 18.96
C TYR A 306 3.98 -21.92 19.22
N ALA A 307 3.05 -22.72 18.70
CA ALA A 307 3.01 -24.18 18.86
C ALA A 307 3.89 -24.92 17.85
N GLY A 308 4.02 -24.36 16.62
CA GLY A 308 4.66 -25.01 15.48
C GLY A 308 3.69 -25.87 14.66
N SER A 309 3.94 -25.94 13.34
CA SER A 309 3.02 -26.57 12.40
C SER A 309 2.76 -28.05 12.64
N GLN A 310 3.74 -28.79 13.19
CA GLN A 310 3.60 -30.21 13.47
C GLN A 310 2.55 -30.48 14.58
N THR A 311 2.39 -29.56 15.52
CA THR A 311 1.38 -29.65 16.57
C THR A 311 -0.05 -29.58 16.04
N CYS A 312 -0.24 -28.99 14.86
CA CYS A 312 -1.55 -28.90 14.20
C CYS A 312 -1.97 -30.23 13.54
N ALA A 313 -1.00 -31.06 13.14
CA ALA A 313 -1.24 -32.27 12.34
C ALA A 313 -2.22 -33.28 12.96
N PRO A 314 -2.17 -33.60 14.28
CA PRO A 314 -3.06 -34.59 14.86
C PRO A 314 -4.56 -34.26 14.74
N CYS A 315 -4.90 -32.98 14.83
CA CYS A 315 -6.30 -32.53 14.77
C CYS A 315 -6.71 -32.04 13.36
N HIS A 316 -5.77 -31.49 12.60
CA HIS A 316 -6.00 -30.92 11.27
C HIS A 316 -5.30 -31.70 10.15
N ALA A 317 -5.28 -33.05 10.24
CA ALA A 317 -4.48 -33.94 9.39
C ALA A 317 -4.62 -33.68 7.88
N ALA A 318 -5.86 -33.57 7.39
CA ALA A 318 -6.12 -33.35 5.97
C ALA A 318 -5.61 -31.99 5.45
N ILE A 319 -5.85 -30.93 6.23
CA ILE A 319 -5.39 -29.57 5.91
C ILE A 319 -3.87 -29.50 5.98
N HIS A 320 -3.27 -30.09 7.01
CA HIS A 320 -1.83 -30.15 7.20
C HIS A 320 -1.14 -30.86 6.01
N ALA A 321 -1.63 -32.04 5.62
CA ALA A 321 -1.10 -32.79 4.48
C ALA A 321 -1.24 -32.04 3.14
N ALA A 322 -2.33 -31.30 2.97
CA ALA A 322 -2.53 -30.45 1.79
C ALA A 322 -1.59 -29.25 1.80
N TRP A 323 -1.48 -28.54 2.92
CA TRP A 323 -0.59 -27.40 3.11
C TRP A 323 0.89 -27.76 2.84
N GLN A 324 1.37 -28.89 3.32
CA GLN A 324 2.75 -29.34 3.07
C GLN A 324 3.11 -29.45 1.58
N LYS A 325 2.12 -29.56 0.70
CA LYS A 325 2.28 -29.60 -0.75
C LYS A 325 2.19 -28.24 -1.43
N THR A 326 1.98 -27.17 -0.66
CA THR A 326 1.95 -25.79 -1.19
C THR A 326 3.35 -25.23 -1.38
N GLY A 327 3.51 -24.28 -2.31
CA GLY A 327 4.76 -23.54 -2.47
C GLY A 327 5.13 -22.74 -1.23
N MET A 328 4.16 -22.27 -0.46
CA MET A 328 4.40 -21.54 0.79
C MET A 328 5.12 -22.43 1.81
N ALA A 329 4.63 -23.63 2.06
CA ALA A 329 5.30 -24.58 2.96
C ALA A 329 6.70 -25.00 2.47
N ARG A 330 6.94 -24.90 1.16
CA ARG A 330 8.17 -25.35 0.51
C ARG A 330 9.15 -24.23 0.17
N MET A 331 8.97 -23.04 0.80
CA MET A 331 9.84 -21.88 0.52
C MET A 331 11.28 -22.08 0.95
N LEU A 332 11.54 -22.74 2.09
CA LEU A 332 12.88 -23.16 2.52
C LEU A 332 12.80 -24.56 3.11
N ARG A 333 13.62 -25.47 2.61
CA ARG A 333 13.71 -26.83 3.15
C ARG A 333 15.16 -27.24 3.29
N PRO A 334 15.53 -27.97 4.35
CA PRO A 334 16.78 -28.69 4.38
C PRO A 334 16.91 -29.55 3.13
N PHE A 335 18.13 -29.71 2.67
CA PHE A 335 18.41 -30.53 1.50
C PHE A 335 17.95 -31.97 1.71
N GLN A 336 17.18 -32.46 0.76
CA GLN A 336 16.85 -33.87 0.55
C GLN A 336 16.84 -34.12 -0.96
N PRO A 337 17.37 -35.26 -1.47
CA PRO A 337 17.41 -35.52 -2.90
C PRO A 337 16.06 -35.41 -3.59
N GLU A 338 15.00 -35.88 -2.97
CA GLU A 338 13.60 -35.82 -3.45
C GLU A 338 13.04 -34.40 -3.54
N ASN A 339 13.65 -33.46 -2.87
CA ASN A 339 13.26 -32.05 -2.93
C ASN A 339 13.89 -31.30 -4.11
N VAL A 340 14.88 -31.89 -4.79
CA VAL A 340 15.62 -31.25 -5.86
C VAL A 340 14.88 -31.38 -7.18
N ILE A 341 14.66 -30.27 -7.88
CA ILE A 341 14.07 -30.25 -9.23
C ILE A 341 15.08 -29.89 -10.32
N GLY A 342 16.24 -29.33 -9.97
CA GLY A 342 17.29 -28.95 -10.91
C GLY A 342 18.01 -30.14 -11.46
N ASP A 343 18.49 -30.03 -12.70
CA ASP A 343 19.30 -31.05 -13.36
C ASP A 343 20.77 -30.93 -12.96
N PHE A 344 21.20 -31.72 -11.99
CA PHE A 344 22.57 -31.77 -11.51
C PHE A 344 23.43 -32.84 -12.24
N ARG A 345 22.89 -33.56 -13.25
CA ARG A 345 23.53 -34.72 -13.88
C ARG A 345 23.88 -34.54 -15.35
N VAL A 346 22.93 -33.99 -16.13
CA VAL A 346 23.06 -33.91 -17.59
C VAL A 346 23.31 -32.46 -18.03
N ASN A 347 22.30 -31.57 -17.84
CA ASN A 347 22.42 -30.15 -18.18
C ASN A 347 22.88 -29.36 -16.95
N ASN A 348 24.04 -29.67 -16.45
CA ASN A 348 24.52 -29.29 -15.14
C ASN A 348 25.67 -28.25 -15.18
N GLN A 349 25.70 -27.45 -16.24
CA GLN A 349 26.67 -26.38 -16.43
C GLN A 349 25.96 -25.06 -16.75
N PHE A 350 26.57 -23.96 -16.34
CA PHE A 350 26.08 -22.64 -16.65
C PHE A 350 27.23 -21.74 -17.14
N SER A 351 27.04 -21.18 -18.32
CA SER A 351 27.92 -20.17 -18.89
C SER A 351 27.32 -18.79 -18.78
N ASP A 352 28.13 -17.76 -18.60
CA ASP A 352 27.71 -16.36 -18.61
C ASP A 352 27.38 -15.86 -20.03
N THR A 353 27.08 -14.59 -20.15
CA THR A 353 26.75 -13.97 -21.45
C THR A 353 27.91 -13.87 -22.43
N THR A 354 29.14 -14.10 -21.98
CA THR A 354 30.34 -14.16 -22.83
C THR A 354 30.64 -15.58 -23.33
N GLY A 355 29.86 -16.57 -22.85
CA GLY A 355 30.09 -17.98 -23.11
C GLY A 355 31.09 -18.64 -22.14
N LEU A 356 31.61 -17.88 -21.16
CA LEU A 356 32.52 -18.42 -20.16
C LEU A 356 31.76 -19.33 -19.19
N LEU A 357 32.24 -20.55 -18.99
CA LEU A 357 31.70 -21.47 -18.00
C LEU A 357 32.03 -20.96 -16.58
N VAL A 358 31.00 -20.66 -15.81
CA VAL A 358 31.12 -20.00 -14.48
C VAL A 358 30.53 -20.80 -13.33
N ALA A 359 29.67 -21.79 -13.61
CA ALA A 359 29.11 -22.68 -12.59
C ALA A 359 28.96 -24.11 -13.11
N ARG A 360 29.20 -25.09 -12.23
CA ARG A 360 28.98 -26.52 -12.46
C ARG A 360 28.20 -27.09 -11.29
N MET A 361 27.16 -27.86 -11.59
CA MET A 361 26.36 -28.57 -10.61
C MET A 361 26.70 -30.07 -10.71
N SER A 362 26.85 -30.74 -9.58
CA SER A 362 27.25 -32.16 -9.59
C SER A 362 26.64 -32.94 -8.42
N VAL A 363 26.60 -34.26 -8.57
CA VAL A 363 26.16 -35.20 -7.55
C VAL A 363 27.29 -36.18 -7.24
N SER A 364 27.58 -36.37 -5.97
CA SER A 364 28.51 -37.37 -5.49
C SER A 364 27.99 -37.97 -4.19
N HIS A 365 27.83 -39.31 -4.12
CA HIS A 365 27.34 -40.05 -2.95
C HIS A 365 26.06 -39.42 -2.38
N ASP A 366 25.06 -39.20 -3.24
CA ASP A 366 23.76 -38.57 -2.91
C ASP A 366 23.82 -37.15 -2.32
N LYS A 367 24.97 -36.52 -2.33
CA LYS A 367 25.17 -35.11 -2.01
C LYS A 367 25.29 -34.28 -3.27
N TYR A 368 24.73 -33.12 -3.24
CA TYR A 368 24.68 -32.20 -4.37
C TYR A 368 25.60 -31.01 -4.12
N TYR A 369 26.28 -30.55 -5.17
CA TYR A 369 27.31 -29.53 -5.08
C TYR A 369 27.17 -28.50 -6.17
N PHE A 370 27.55 -27.26 -5.83
CA PHE A 370 27.84 -26.19 -6.78
C PHE A 370 29.33 -25.88 -6.76
N ALA A 371 29.97 -25.95 -7.91
CA ALA A 371 31.29 -25.39 -8.12
C ALA A 371 31.15 -24.06 -8.84
N ILE A 372 31.66 -22.99 -8.26
CA ILE A 372 31.61 -21.63 -8.80
C ILE A 372 33.01 -21.16 -9.14
N ARG A 373 33.16 -20.65 -10.34
CA ARG A 373 34.42 -20.05 -10.82
C ARG A 373 34.51 -18.60 -10.35
N ASP A 374 35.65 -18.22 -9.77
CA ASP A 374 35.90 -16.82 -9.40
C ASP A 374 36.56 -16.01 -10.56
N LYS A 375 36.85 -14.74 -10.29
CA LYS A 375 37.47 -13.83 -11.26
C LYS A 375 38.89 -14.21 -11.62
N SER A 376 39.60 -14.90 -10.72
CA SER A 376 40.97 -15.41 -11.01
C SER A 376 40.97 -16.69 -11.88
N GLY A 377 39.80 -17.31 -12.03
CA GLY A 377 39.62 -18.55 -12.78
C GLY A 377 39.60 -19.81 -11.90
N ASP A 378 39.75 -19.65 -10.59
CA ASP A 378 39.74 -20.73 -9.62
C ASP A 378 38.35 -21.23 -9.32
N TRP A 379 38.22 -22.54 -9.08
CA TRP A 379 36.93 -23.17 -8.78
C TRP A 379 36.82 -23.46 -7.27
N ARG A 380 35.74 -23.04 -6.67
CA ARG A 380 35.36 -23.42 -5.29
C ARG A 380 34.07 -24.21 -5.29
N THR A 381 34.07 -25.34 -4.56
CA THR A 381 32.92 -26.24 -4.46
C THR A 381 32.26 -26.13 -3.13
N TYR A 382 30.93 -26.01 -3.15
CA TYR A 382 30.08 -25.86 -1.98
C TYR A 382 29.00 -26.95 -1.96
N PRO A 383 28.68 -27.53 -0.79
CA PRO A 383 27.54 -28.44 -0.67
C PRO A 383 26.21 -27.67 -0.78
N VAL A 384 25.19 -28.32 -1.31
CA VAL A 384 23.81 -27.86 -1.23
C VAL A 384 23.26 -28.29 0.13
N ASN A 385 22.93 -27.33 1.00
CA ASN A 385 22.35 -27.57 2.29
C ASN A 385 20.84 -27.25 2.35
N TYR A 386 20.35 -26.41 1.42
CA TYR A 386 18.96 -26.01 1.37
C TYR A 386 18.45 -25.94 -0.07
N THR A 387 17.14 -26.24 -0.22
CA THR A 387 16.35 -25.96 -1.41
C THR A 387 15.35 -24.85 -1.11
N ILE A 388 15.19 -23.89 -2.03
CA ILE A 388 14.36 -22.69 -1.88
C ILE A 388 13.35 -22.65 -3.01
N GLY A 389 12.04 -22.72 -2.68
CA GLY A 389 10.98 -22.77 -3.68
C GLY A 389 10.78 -24.13 -4.34
N SER A 390 9.75 -24.27 -5.18
CA SER A 390 9.38 -25.53 -5.82
C SER A 390 8.49 -25.43 -7.07
N LYS A 391 7.95 -24.25 -7.39
CA LYS A 391 6.92 -24.08 -8.44
C LYS A 391 7.47 -23.61 -9.77
N TRP A 392 8.00 -22.41 -9.76
CA TRP A 392 8.40 -21.68 -10.96
C TRP A 392 9.89 -21.79 -11.19
N GLN A 393 10.58 -21.80 -10.09
CA GLN A 393 12.02 -21.99 -10.01
C GLN A 393 12.41 -22.59 -8.67
N GLN A 394 13.62 -23.10 -8.61
CA GLN A 394 14.25 -23.53 -7.38
C GLN A 394 15.65 -22.94 -7.28
N ALA A 395 15.87 -22.24 -6.19
CA ALA A 395 17.18 -21.82 -5.77
C ALA A 395 17.78 -22.83 -4.79
N TYR A 396 19.07 -22.75 -4.61
CA TYR A 396 19.85 -23.60 -3.73
C TYR A 396 20.75 -22.73 -2.87
N ALA A 397 21.05 -23.19 -1.66
CA ALA A 397 21.92 -22.46 -0.76
C ALA A 397 22.87 -23.38 -0.01
N THR A 398 24.01 -22.82 0.38
CA THR A 398 25.01 -23.45 1.23
C THR A 398 25.00 -22.82 2.62
N LEU A 399 25.28 -23.64 3.63
CA LEU A 399 25.48 -23.23 5.02
C LEU A 399 26.97 -23.10 5.29
N MET A 400 27.38 -21.92 5.69
CA MET A 400 28.76 -21.64 6.04
C MET A 400 29.05 -22.04 7.50
N PRO A 401 30.33 -22.31 7.87
CA PRO A 401 30.70 -22.58 9.25
C PRO A 401 30.33 -21.46 10.24
N SER A 402 30.18 -20.23 9.75
CA SER A 402 29.70 -19.08 10.51
C SER A 402 28.23 -19.15 10.91
N GLY A 403 27.44 -20.05 10.29
CA GLY A 403 25.98 -20.09 10.39
C GLY A 403 25.26 -19.29 9.31
N ASP A 404 25.97 -18.57 8.45
CA ASP A 404 25.38 -17.80 7.36
C ASP A 404 24.95 -18.74 6.23
N ILE A 405 23.75 -18.51 5.70
CA ILE A 405 23.23 -19.24 4.54
C ILE A 405 23.40 -18.35 3.31
N HIS A 406 24.16 -18.81 2.32
CA HIS A 406 24.37 -18.10 1.07
C HIS A 406 23.65 -18.76 -0.08
N VAL A 407 22.82 -17.96 -0.79
CA VAL A 407 22.06 -18.42 -1.96
C VAL A 407 22.94 -18.38 -3.20
N PHE A 408 23.02 -19.49 -3.91
CA PHE A 408 23.78 -19.57 -5.15
C PHE A 408 23.21 -18.63 -6.23
N PRO A 409 24.08 -18.03 -7.05
CA PRO A 409 23.67 -17.07 -8.08
C PRO A 409 22.97 -17.72 -9.27
N VAL A 410 23.08 -19.04 -9.43
CA VAL A 410 22.46 -19.83 -10.49
C VAL A 410 21.30 -20.63 -9.89
N GLN A 411 20.13 -20.51 -10.50
CA GLN A 411 18.90 -21.15 -10.05
C GLN A 411 18.28 -21.95 -11.20
N TYR A 412 17.46 -22.96 -10.90
CA TYR A 412 16.81 -23.78 -11.90
C TYR A 412 15.42 -23.30 -12.21
N SER A 413 15.15 -22.94 -13.46
CA SER A 413 13.81 -22.63 -13.94
C SER A 413 13.02 -23.91 -14.18
N ALA A 414 11.94 -24.11 -13.42
CA ALA A 414 11.02 -25.22 -13.63
C ALA A 414 10.20 -25.06 -14.92
N ILE A 415 10.02 -23.83 -15.40
CA ILE A 415 9.28 -23.51 -16.63
C ILE A 415 10.16 -23.82 -17.87
N GLU A 416 11.38 -23.27 -17.89
CA GLU A 416 12.28 -23.39 -19.03
C GLU A 416 13.16 -24.65 -18.98
N LYS A 417 13.10 -25.37 -17.86
CA LYS A 417 13.89 -26.59 -17.59
C LYS A 417 15.39 -26.39 -17.82
N LYS A 418 15.89 -25.24 -17.38
CA LYS A 418 17.30 -24.86 -17.50
C LYS A 418 17.79 -24.05 -16.31
N TRP A 419 19.10 -23.94 -16.17
CA TRP A 419 19.76 -23.07 -15.21
C TRP A 419 19.73 -21.62 -15.70
N VAL A 420 19.53 -20.67 -14.79
CA VAL A 420 19.42 -19.24 -15.08
C VAL A 420 20.12 -18.41 -14.01
N ASN A 421 20.68 -17.28 -14.40
CA ASN A 421 21.11 -16.27 -13.43
C ASN A 421 19.90 -15.39 -13.06
N TYR A 422 19.24 -15.75 -11.99
CA TYR A 422 18.03 -15.07 -11.53
C TYR A 422 18.27 -13.61 -11.15
N TRP A 423 19.37 -13.34 -10.44
CA TRP A 423 19.69 -12.00 -9.98
C TRP A 423 19.89 -11.00 -11.11
N LYS A 424 20.37 -11.46 -12.25
CA LYS A 424 20.51 -10.63 -13.45
C LYS A 424 19.17 -10.15 -14.00
N VAL A 425 18.09 -10.90 -13.73
CA VAL A 425 16.74 -10.54 -14.19
C VAL A 425 16.13 -9.47 -13.28
N ILE A 426 16.36 -9.56 -11.98
CA ILE A 426 15.69 -8.69 -10.98
C ILE A 426 16.54 -7.52 -10.51
N ASP A 427 17.86 -7.65 -10.53
CA ASP A 427 18.75 -6.62 -10.03
C ASP A 427 19.14 -5.61 -11.12
N PRO A 428 19.40 -4.35 -10.74
CA PRO A 428 19.94 -3.39 -11.68
C PRO A 428 21.32 -3.84 -12.20
N PRO A 429 21.71 -3.41 -13.40
CA PRO A 429 23.07 -3.66 -13.91
C PRO A 429 24.11 -3.19 -12.91
N GLY A 430 25.14 -4.02 -12.70
CA GLY A 430 26.21 -3.75 -11.74
C GLY A 430 25.93 -4.21 -10.30
N SER A 431 24.78 -4.83 -10.03
CA SER A 431 24.51 -5.46 -8.74
C SER A 431 25.48 -6.62 -8.48
N GLY A 432 26.11 -6.61 -7.31
CA GLY A 432 27.08 -7.64 -6.92
C GLY A 432 26.49 -9.07 -6.87
N ARG A 433 25.16 -9.21 -6.65
CA ARG A 433 24.47 -10.51 -6.67
C ARG A 433 24.39 -11.13 -8.06
N ALA A 434 24.24 -10.30 -9.09
CA ALA A 434 24.13 -10.75 -10.46
C ALA A 434 25.47 -11.27 -11.03
N GLU A 435 26.58 -10.93 -10.38
CA GLU A 435 27.91 -11.34 -10.79
C GLU A 435 28.29 -12.69 -10.19
N ILE A 436 28.18 -13.75 -10.99
CA ILE A 436 28.41 -15.13 -10.53
C ILE A 436 29.83 -15.33 -10.01
N THR A 437 30.81 -14.79 -10.70
CA THR A 437 32.23 -14.88 -10.33
C THR A 437 32.59 -14.15 -9.02
N GLY A 438 31.69 -13.28 -8.54
CA GLY A 438 31.81 -12.62 -7.25
C GLY A 438 31.29 -13.44 -6.08
N PHE A 439 30.59 -14.55 -6.30
CA PHE A 439 29.99 -15.35 -5.23
C PHE A 439 30.98 -15.82 -4.17
N ASN A 440 32.18 -16.23 -4.60
CA ASN A 440 33.23 -16.73 -3.71
C ASN A 440 33.73 -15.69 -2.69
N GLN A 441 33.35 -14.41 -2.84
CA GLN A 441 33.61 -13.34 -1.86
C GLN A 441 32.57 -13.34 -0.72
N LEU A 442 31.51 -14.16 -0.82
CA LEU A 442 30.43 -14.31 0.17
C LEU A 442 29.83 -12.93 0.56
N ASN A 443 29.49 -12.15 -0.44
CA ASN A 443 28.93 -10.82 -0.26
C ASN A 443 27.64 -10.88 0.58
N PRO A 444 27.41 -9.96 1.53
CA PRO A 444 26.19 -9.90 2.34
C PRO A 444 24.89 -9.87 1.52
N THR A 445 24.92 -9.42 0.28
CA THR A 445 23.73 -9.40 -0.61
C THR A 445 23.27 -10.81 -1.01
N THR A 446 24.10 -11.83 -0.92
CA THR A 446 23.74 -13.24 -1.18
C THR A 446 23.29 -13.98 0.08
N THR A 447 23.39 -13.37 1.26
CA THR A 447 22.97 -13.97 2.53
C THR A 447 21.47 -14.12 2.59
N TYR A 448 21.01 -15.31 2.95
CA TYR A 448 19.60 -15.66 2.98
C TYR A 448 18.84 -14.98 4.12
N GLN A 449 19.40 -14.97 5.32
CA GLN A 449 18.69 -14.56 6.53
C GLN A 449 18.14 -13.15 6.47
N PRO A 450 18.91 -12.09 6.19
CA PRO A 450 18.35 -10.75 6.11
C PRO A 450 17.57 -10.46 4.81
N ASN A 451 17.89 -11.17 3.70
CA ASN A 451 17.37 -10.81 2.39
C ASN A 451 16.16 -11.64 1.94
N CYS A 452 16.02 -12.88 2.43
CA CYS A 452 15.04 -13.83 1.93
C CYS A 452 14.14 -14.39 3.06
N ALA A 453 14.73 -14.68 4.23
CA ALA A 453 14.02 -15.31 5.33
C ALA A 453 12.75 -14.58 5.78
N PRO A 454 12.66 -13.26 5.76
CA PRO A 454 11.44 -12.54 6.13
C PRO A 454 10.17 -12.98 5.42
N CYS A 455 10.27 -13.38 4.15
CA CYS A 455 9.14 -13.85 3.35
C CYS A 455 9.15 -15.37 3.11
N HIS A 456 10.23 -16.06 3.49
CA HIS A 456 10.45 -17.45 3.16
C HIS A 456 10.57 -18.37 4.38
N THR A 457 10.48 -17.83 5.59
CA THR A 457 10.51 -18.58 6.86
C THR A 457 9.42 -18.08 7.80
N SER A 458 9.21 -18.79 8.89
CA SER A 458 8.19 -18.49 9.89
C SER A 458 8.79 -18.11 11.23
N GLN A 459 8.14 -17.14 11.90
CA GLN A 459 8.55 -16.59 13.17
C GLN A 459 10.04 -16.21 13.21
N LEU A 460 10.44 -15.43 12.20
CA LEU A 460 11.79 -14.86 12.11
C LEU A 460 11.97 -13.82 13.21
N ARG A 461 13.05 -13.94 13.97
CA ARG A 461 13.43 -12.97 14.99
C ARG A 461 14.90 -12.59 14.86
N ILE A 462 15.27 -11.46 15.41
CA ILE A 462 16.67 -11.06 15.58
C ILE A 462 17.03 -11.22 17.03
N ALA A 463 17.95 -12.14 17.30
CA ALA A 463 18.36 -12.46 18.66
C ALA A 463 18.98 -11.27 19.41
N LYS A 464 19.66 -10.36 18.67
CA LYS A 464 20.21 -9.13 19.20
C LYS A 464 19.55 -7.92 18.53
N PRO A 465 18.70 -7.15 19.21
CA PRO A 465 18.08 -5.97 18.67
C PRO A 465 19.09 -4.99 18.06
N GLY A 466 18.81 -4.52 16.84
CA GLY A 466 19.69 -3.62 16.11
C GLY A 466 20.88 -4.28 15.39
N SER A 467 21.07 -5.58 15.50
CA SER A 467 22.09 -6.30 14.74
C SER A 467 21.71 -6.42 13.27
N SER A 468 22.71 -6.25 12.42
CA SER A 468 22.63 -6.57 10.99
C SER A 468 23.36 -7.87 10.63
N SER A 469 23.90 -8.55 11.64
CA SER A 469 24.66 -9.78 11.45
C SER A 469 23.74 -10.95 11.09
N PRO A 470 23.99 -11.69 9.99
CA PRO A 470 23.11 -12.77 9.53
C PRO A 470 22.85 -13.86 10.57
N HIS A 471 23.84 -14.21 11.37
CA HIS A 471 23.69 -15.23 12.40
C HIS A 471 22.87 -14.81 13.63
N ASP A 472 22.52 -13.55 13.74
CA ASP A 472 21.57 -13.10 14.77
C ASP A 472 20.11 -13.24 14.29
N TYR A 473 19.88 -13.69 13.05
CA TYR A 473 18.55 -13.98 12.50
C TYR A 473 18.20 -15.44 12.74
N GLU A 474 17.20 -15.66 13.54
CA GLU A 474 16.68 -16.98 13.88
C GLU A 474 15.25 -17.14 13.37
N PHE A 475 14.91 -18.29 12.82
CA PHE A 475 13.54 -18.61 12.40
C PHE A 475 13.12 -19.97 12.98
N ARG A 476 11.83 -20.09 13.29
CA ARG A 476 11.30 -21.31 13.90
C ARG A 476 11.16 -22.44 12.89
N GLU A 477 10.62 -22.14 11.72
CA GLU A 477 10.40 -23.12 10.65
C GLU A 477 10.83 -22.56 9.30
N GLY A 478 11.37 -23.40 8.46
CA GLY A 478 11.53 -23.12 7.04
C GLY A 478 10.18 -23.16 6.33
N GLY A 479 9.97 -22.27 5.35
CA GLY A 479 8.68 -22.09 4.71
C GLY A 479 7.66 -21.34 5.59
N ILE A 480 6.46 -21.14 5.07
CA ILE A 480 5.40 -20.40 5.72
C ILE A 480 4.46 -21.38 6.42
N ASN A 481 4.49 -21.38 7.74
CA ASN A 481 3.70 -22.30 8.56
C ASN A 481 2.28 -21.78 8.84
N CYS A 482 1.49 -22.60 9.53
CA CYS A 482 0.10 -22.32 9.85
C CYS A 482 -0.06 -20.99 10.61
N GLU A 483 0.82 -20.75 11.57
CA GLU A 483 0.74 -19.62 12.51
C GLU A 483 1.15 -18.27 11.87
N MET A 484 1.77 -18.28 10.70
CA MET A 484 1.99 -17.05 9.94
C MET A 484 0.69 -16.42 9.44
N CYS A 485 -0.36 -17.23 9.26
CA CYS A 485 -1.69 -16.75 8.88
C CYS A 485 -2.66 -16.78 10.06
N HIS A 486 -2.64 -17.84 10.86
CA HIS A 486 -3.59 -18.06 11.96
C HIS A 486 -3.19 -17.41 13.28
N GLY A 487 -1.94 -16.97 13.40
CA GLY A 487 -1.37 -16.41 14.63
C GLY A 487 -0.91 -17.45 15.63
N PRO A 488 -0.33 -17.03 16.77
CA PRO A 488 0.17 -17.91 17.81
C PRO A 488 -0.92 -18.85 18.33
N ALA A 489 -0.68 -20.17 18.29
CA ALA A 489 -1.70 -21.18 18.54
C ALA A 489 -1.48 -21.99 19.82
N GLN A 490 -0.47 -21.69 20.64
CA GLN A 490 -0.21 -22.47 21.88
C GLN A 490 -1.41 -22.52 22.79
N ASN A 491 -2.09 -21.41 23.03
CA ASN A 491 -3.29 -21.36 23.86
C ASN A 491 -4.45 -22.15 23.26
N HIS A 492 -4.59 -22.12 21.93
CA HIS A 492 -5.57 -22.95 21.21
C HIS A 492 -5.28 -24.44 21.45
N VAL A 493 -4.05 -24.87 21.26
CA VAL A 493 -3.65 -26.26 21.48
C VAL A 493 -3.92 -26.69 22.93
N LEU A 494 -3.51 -25.89 23.92
CA LEU A 494 -3.76 -26.16 25.32
C LEU A 494 -5.25 -26.30 25.66
N ALA A 495 -6.07 -25.38 25.14
CA ALA A 495 -7.51 -25.43 25.37
C ALA A 495 -8.17 -26.67 24.75
N MET A 496 -7.77 -27.05 23.53
CA MET A 496 -8.33 -28.20 22.82
C MET A 496 -7.87 -29.54 23.39
N THR A 497 -6.66 -29.60 24.02
CA THR A 497 -6.13 -30.83 24.60
C THR A 497 -6.55 -31.01 26.05
N SER A 498 -6.86 -29.94 26.81
CA SER A 498 -7.31 -29.99 28.19
C SER A 498 -8.79 -30.31 28.41
N GLY A 499 -9.54 -30.54 27.34
CA GLY A 499 -10.98 -30.81 27.39
C GLY A 499 -11.87 -29.59 27.71
N SER A 500 -11.28 -28.43 27.95
CA SER A 500 -11.99 -27.19 28.27
C SER A 500 -12.51 -26.46 27.03
N GLY A 501 -12.15 -26.92 25.84
CA GLY A 501 -12.42 -26.23 24.56
C GLY A 501 -13.88 -26.14 24.11
N ALA A 502 -14.75 -26.99 24.65
CA ALA A 502 -16.16 -27.00 24.27
C ALA A 502 -16.97 -25.81 24.84
N ALA A 503 -16.52 -25.21 25.94
CA ALA A 503 -17.24 -24.14 26.64
C ALA A 503 -16.89 -22.72 26.16
N HIS A 504 -15.81 -22.55 25.42
CA HIS A 504 -15.28 -21.22 25.09
C HIS A 504 -15.14 -20.96 23.59
N GLY A 505 -16.00 -21.49 22.75
CA GLY A 505 -15.97 -21.44 21.29
C GLY A 505 -15.07 -20.37 20.65
N ALA A 506 -14.41 -20.71 19.57
CA ALA A 506 -13.70 -19.82 18.60
C ALA A 506 -12.66 -18.79 19.14
N ALA A 507 -12.58 -18.55 20.44
CA ALA A 507 -11.76 -17.49 21.04
C ALA A 507 -10.25 -17.78 21.06
N TYR A 508 -9.82 -18.91 20.54
CA TYR A 508 -8.45 -19.38 20.75
C TYR A 508 -7.53 -19.28 19.53
N THR A 509 -8.08 -18.98 18.38
CA THR A 509 -7.26 -18.64 17.20
C THR A 509 -7.21 -17.13 17.03
N ALA A 510 -6.04 -16.57 16.87
CA ALA A 510 -5.86 -15.12 16.75
C ALA A 510 -6.55 -14.53 15.51
N ALA A 511 -6.71 -15.31 14.43
CA ALA A 511 -7.46 -14.91 13.23
C ALA A 511 -8.70 -15.78 13.06
N ASP A 512 -9.89 -15.21 13.19
CA ASP A 512 -11.15 -15.84 12.80
C ASP A 512 -11.45 -15.58 11.32
N PHE A 513 -11.01 -16.47 10.44
CA PHE A 513 -11.23 -16.35 8.99
C PHE A 513 -12.69 -16.41 8.54
N ARG A 514 -13.62 -16.73 9.43
CA ARG A 514 -15.08 -16.71 9.12
C ARG A 514 -15.62 -15.28 9.14
N ASN A 515 -15.03 -14.42 10.01
CA ASN A 515 -15.47 -13.05 10.23
C ASN A 515 -14.39 -12.01 9.92
N ILE A 516 -13.30 -12.41 9.29
CA ILE A 516 -12.17 -11.53 9.00
C ILE A 516 -12.57 -10.47 7.96
N SER A 517 -12.18 -9.22 8.20
CA SER A 517 -12.38 -8.16 7.20
C SER A 517 -11.50 -8.39 5.96
N ALA A 518 -11.94 -7.87 4.81
CA ALA A 518 -11.12 -7.91 3.59
C ALA A 518 -9.74 -7.24 3.81
N ARG A 519 -9.71 -6.16 4.58
CA ARG A 519 -8.49 -5.43 4.94
C ARG A 519 -7.52 -6.33 5.70
N ASP A 520 -8.00 -7.02 6.73
CA ASP A 520 -7.17 -7.86 7.58
C ASP A 520 -6.69 -9.12 6.84
N TYR A 521 -7.56 -9.71 6.02
CA TYR A 521 -7.16 -10.83 5.18
C TYR A 521 -6.04 -10.45 4.21
N VAL A 522 -6.19 -9.34 3.51
CA VAL A 522 -5.16 -8.82 2.58
C VAL A 522 -3.89 -8.46 3.33
N ALA A 523 -4.01 -7.93 4.55
CA ALA A 523 -2.88 -7.61 5.40
C ALA A 523 -2.06 -8.86 5.78
N ILE A 524 -2.72 -9.97 6.10
CA ILE A 524 -2.04 -11.25 6.38
C ILE A 524 -1.22 -11.69 5.16
N CYS A 525 -1.77 -11.61 3.94
CA CYS A 525 -1.02 -11.94 2.72
C CYS A 525 0.10 -10.94 2.44
N GLY A 526 -0.12 -9.68 2.79
CA GLY A 526 0.81 -8.57 2.59
C GLY A 526 2.12 -8.71 3.33
N GLN A 527 2.22 -9.53 4.37
CA GLN A 527 3.48 -9.81 5.07
C GLN A 527 4.60 -10.24 4.11
N CYS A 528 4.24 -10.97 3.04
CA CYS A 528 5.19 -11.51 2.07
C CYS A 528 4.91 -11.01 0.64
N HIS A 529 3.66 -10.68 0.31
CA HIS A 529 3.23 -10.33 -1.04
C HIS A 529 3.09 -8.81 -1.27
N ALA A 530 3.47 -7.99 -0.30
CA ALA A 530 3.65 -6.55 -0.45
C ALA A 530 5.13 -6.20 -0.44
N GLN A 531 5.50 -5.08 -1.05
CA GLN A 531 6.84 -4.53 -0.95
C GLN A 531 7.01 -3.82 0.40
N SER A 532 6.85 -4.57 1.47
CA SER A 532 7.20 -4.07 2.79
C SER A 532 8.70 -3.83 2.86
N ALA A 533 9.11 -2.60 3.09
CA ALA A 533 10.40 -2.39 3.70
C ALA A 533 10.32 -3.06 5.07
N LEU A 534 11.09 -4.12 5.26
CA LEU A 534 11.34 -4.65 6.59
C LEU A 534 12.01 -3.53 7.36
N ARG A 535 11.19 -2.75 8.05
CA ARG A 535 11.69 -1.68 8.88
C ARG A 535 12.24 -2.28 10.13
N GLN A 536 13.47 -1.90 10.31
CA GLN A 536 14.23 -2.14 11.53
C GLN A 536 13.76 -3.37 12.29
N PRO A 537 14.38 -4.49 12.01
CA PRO A 537 14.25 -5.62 12.87
C PRO A 537 14.53 -5.13 14.27
N GLY A 538 13.62 -5.31 15.20
CA GLY A 538 14.11 -5.35 16.53
C GLY A 538 13.80 -4.24 17.48
N THR A 539 12.66 -3.63 17.41
CA THR A 539 12.08 -3.12 18.65
C THR A 539 11.58 -4.26 19.56
N HIS A 540 11.32 -5.46 19.00
CA HIS A 540 10.78 -6.60 19.79
C HIS A 540 11.33 -7.98 19.40
N GLY A 541 12.41 -8.08 18.62
CA GLY A 541 13.00 -9.37 18.24
C GLY A 541 12.20 -10.20 17.24
N GLU A 542 10.95 -9.91 16.96
CA GLU A 542 10.13 -10.62 16.02
C GLU A 542 9.84 -9.75 14.78
N LEU A 543 10.17 -10.28 13.61
CA LEU A 543 9.90 -9.64 12.34
C LEU A 543 8.55 -10.01 11.76
N ASN A 544 7.90 -11.00 12.36
CA ASN A 544 6.68 -11.58 11.83
C ASN A 544 5.47 -11.01 12.54
N TYR A 545 4.52 -10.75 11.72
CA TYR A 545 3.19 -10.46 12.13
C TYR A 545 2.59 -11.63 12.90
N ALA A 546 2.04 -11.36 14.05
CA ALA A 546 1.07 -12.23 14.66
C ALA A 546 -0.31 -11.77 14.22
N ALA A 547 -1.14 -12.67 13.69
CA ALA A 547 -2.51 -12.37 13.31
C ALA A 547 -3.34 -12.07 14.59
N GLN A 548 -3.06 -10.96 15.21
CA GLN A 548 -3.77 -10.49 16.40
C GLN A 548 -4.60 -9.29 16.00
N GLY A 549 -5.90 -9.54 15.79
CA GLY A 549 -6.89 -8.49 15.76
C GLY A 549 -6.48 -7.24 15.00
N ALA A 550 -6.32 -7.38 13.69
CA ALA A 550 -6.44 -6.30 12.74
C ALA A 550 -5.41 -5.18 12.73
N THR A 551 -4.38 -5.21 13.52
CA THR A 551 -3.30 -4.26 13.31
C THR A 551 -2.17 -4.89 12.53
N PHE A 552 -2.39 -4.97 11.25
CA PHE A 552 -1.27 -5.07 10.32
C PHE A 552 -0.36 -3.87 10.59
N PRO A 553 0.96 -4.07 10.76
CA PRO A 553 1.85 -2.93 10.89
C PRO A 553 1.58 -2.00 9.71
N PRO A 554 1.40 -0.70 9.92
CA PRO A 554 1.12 0.25 8.84
C PRO A 554 2.27 0.36 7.82
N THR A 555 3.20 -0.56 7.86
CA THR A 555 4.52 -0.50 7.23
C THR A 555 4.58 -1.00 5.81
N TYR A 556 3.56 -1.64 5.28
CA TYR A 556 3.66 -2.17 3.91
C TYR A 556 3.41 -1.13 2.80
N LEU A 557 2.85 0.04 3.12
CA LEU A 557 2.90 1.23 2.27
C LEU A 557 3.92 2.26 2.79
N SER A 558 4.95 1.80 3.46
CA SER A 558 5.80 2.63 4.29
C SER A 558 6.76 3.54 3.52
N ARG A 559 6.90 3.36 2.21
CA ARG A 559 7.70 4.26 1.39
C ARG A 559 6.83 5.01 0.41
N PRO A 560 6.96 6.34 0.33
CA PRO A 560 6.45 7.05 -0.82
C PRO A 560 6.98 6.38 -2.10
N TYR A 561 6.12 6.17 -3.08
CA TYR A 561 6.57 5.54 -4.33
C TYR A 561 7.68 6.31 -5.04
N THR A 562 7.84 7.60 -4.73
CA THR A 562 8.97 8.43 -5.17
C THR A 562 10.33 7.93 -4.68
N ASP A 563 10.35 7.17 -3.58
CA ASP A 563 11.56 6.61 -2.98
C ASP A 563 11.84 5.18 -3.44
N ILE A 564 11.00 4.63 -4.33
CA ILE A 564 11.13 3.28 -4.87
C ILE A 564 11.82 3.35 -6.22
N ALA A 565 12.67 2.35 -6.50
CA ALA A 565 13.38 2.28 -7.77
C ALA A 565 12.39 2.32 -8.96
N ARG A 566 12.67 3.20 -9.92
CA ARG A 566 11.92 3.41 -11.16
C ARG A 566 11.49 2.11 -11.85
N ARG A 567 12.33 1.07 -11.80
CA ARG A 567 12.04 -0.24 -12.40
C ARG A 567 10.79 -0.93 -11.83
N ALA A 568 10.35 -0.55 -10.62
CA ALA A 568 9.18 -1.14 -9.98
C ALA A 568 7.85 -0.74 -10.65
N PHE A 569 7.88 0.31 -11.46
CA PHE A 569 6.70 0.89 -12.10
C PHE A 569 6.82 0.96 -13.62
N TYR A 570 5.68 0.97 -14.26
CA TYR A 570 5.51 1.51 -15.60
C TYR A 570 5.37 3.04 -15.56
N LYS A 571 5.64 3.73 -16.66
CA LYS A 571 5.48 5.18 -16.74
C LYS A 571 4.02 5.65 -16.56
N ASP A 572 3.07 4.78 -16.79
CA ASP A 572 1.65 5.02 -16.55
C ASP A 572 1.23 4.86 -15.07
N GLY A 573 2.17 4.58 -14.17
CA GLY A 573 1.95 4.44 -12.73
C GLY A 573 1.53 3.04 -12.27
N ARG A 574 1.33 2.08 -13.17
CA ARG A 574 1.04 0.69 -12.81
C ARG A 574 2.29 -0.02 -12.30
N PHE A 575 2.07 -1.01 -11.42
CA PHE A 575 3.18 -1.81 -10.91
C PHE A 575 3.73 -2.77 -11.97
N ARG A 576 5.04 -2.79 -12.07
CA ARG A 576 5.77 -3.62 -13.05
C ARG A 576 6.20 -4.97 -12.46
N GLU A 577 6.37 -5.08 -11.14
CA GLU A 577 6.92 -6.26 -10.49
C GLU A 577 5.90 -6.97 -9.59
N THR A 578 5.96 -8.31 -9.55
CA THR A 578 5.05 -9.15 -8.77
C THR A 578 5.18 -8.99 -7.26
N THR A 579 6.25 -8.38 -6.77
CA THR A 579 6.40 -8.01 -5.36
C THR A 579 5.39 -6.98 -4.89
N PHE A 580 4.68 -6.29 -5.81
CA PHE A 580 3.63 -5.31 -5.54
C PHE A 580 2.20 -5.84 -5.77
N ILE A 581 1.99 -7.14 -5.69
CA ILE A 581 0.66 -7.75 -5.94
C ILE A 581 -0.40 -7.17 -4.99
N VAL A 582 -0.08 -7.02 -3.72
CA VAL A 582 -1.02 -6.52 -2.71
C VAL A 582 -1.34 -5.05 -2.95
N GLU A 583 -0.35 -4.22 -3.23
CA GLU A 583 -0.55 -2.81 -3.54
C GLU A 583 -1.40 -2.64 -4.81
N ALA A 584 -1.14 -3.45 -5.84
CA ALA A 584 -1.94 -3.46 -7.07
C ALA A 584 -3.40 -3.84 -6.78
N PHE A 585 -3.63 -4.90 -5.99
CA PHE A 585 -4.96 -5.34 -5.61
C PHE A 585 -5.72 -4.27 -4.80
N ARG A 586 -5.05 -3.59 -3.89
CA ARG A 586 -5.66 -2.53 -3.07
C ARG A 586 -6.12 -1.31 -3.86
N ARG A 587 -5.57 -1.06 -5.04
CA ARG A 587 -6.07 -0.02 -5.95
C ARG A 587 -7.44 -0.34 -6.53
N THR A 588 -7.84 -1.61 -6.52
CA THR A 588 -9.03 -2.09 -7.22
C THR A 588 -10.34 -1.68 -6.55
N ALA A 589 -11.39 -1.53 -7.35
CA ALA A 589 -12.75 -1.39 -6.86
C ALA A 589 -13.22 -2.68 -6.15
N CYS A 590 -12.75 -3.85 -6.58
CA CYS A 590 -13.02 -5.13 -5.93
C CYS A 590 -12.65 -5.11 -4.44
N PHE A 591 -11.48 -4.59 -4.09
CA PHE A 591 -11.07 -4.41 -2.69
C PHE A 591 -11.81 -3.26 -2.01
N ARG A 592 -11.77 -2.05 -2.60
CA ARG A 592 -12.24 -0.83 -1.96
C ARG A 592 -13.75 -0.75 -1.78
N LYS A 593 -14.52 -1.30 -2.72
CA LYS A 593 -15.99 -1.24 -2.76
C LYS A 593 -16.64 -2.61 -2.59
N GLY A 594 -16.02 -3.66 -3.15
CA GLY A 594 -16.55 -5.02 -3.17
C GLY A 594 -16.16 -5.88 -1.98
N GLN A 595 -15.30 -5.38 -1.09
CA GLN A 595 -14.78 -6.12 0.06
C GLN A 595 -14.14 -7.47 -0.32
N ALA A 596 -13.64 -7.58 -1.56
CA ALA A 596 -12.94 -8.76 -2.01
C ALA A 596 -11.56 -8.86 -1.35
N HIS A 597 -11.11 -10.07 -1.11
CA HIS A 597 -9.81 -10.38 -0.54
C HIS A 597 -9.15 -11.55 -1.25
N CYS A 598 -7.89 -11.84 -0.95
CA CYS A 598 -7.12 -12.88 -1.64
C CYS A 598 -7.81 -14.26 -1.58
N GLY A 599 -8.40 -14.60 -0.44
CA GLY A 599 -9.14 -15.86 -0.24
C GLY A 599 -10.46 -15.96 -1.02
N TYR A 600 -10.92 -14.88 -1.67
CA TYR A 600 -12.05 -14.96 -2.59
C TYR A 600 -11.68 -15.73 -3.87
N CYS A 601 -10.49 -15.52 -4.38
CA CYS A 601 -9.98 -16.10 -5.61
C CYS A 601 -9.05 -17.28 -5.37
N HIS A 602 -8.25 -17.25 -4.30
CA HIS A 602 -7.24 -18.24 -3.98
C HIS A 602 -7.66 -19.13 -2.80
N GLN A 603 -7.16 -20.36 -2.80
CA GLN A 603 -7.32 -21.31 -1.70
C GLN A 603 -5.95 -21.65 -1.11
N PRO A 604 -5.54 -21.00 0.00
CA PRO A 604 -4.16 -21.07 0.53
C PRO A 604 -3.70 -22.49 0.92
N HIS A 605 -4.63 -23.38 1.27
CA HIS A 605 -4.33 -24.76 1.65
C HIS A 605 -4.34 -25.73 0.47
N ALA A 606 -4.74 -25.30 -0.73
CA ALA A 606 -4.79 -26.20 -1.88
C ALA A 606 -3.37 -26.62 -2.30
N PRO A 607 -3.12 -27.92 -2.48
CA PRO A 607 -1.86 -28.41 -2.99
C PRO A 607 -1.56 -27.79 -4.36
N ASP A 608 -0.29 -27.51 -4.60
CA ASP A 608 0.15 -27.12 -5.93
C ASP A 608 0.01 -28.29 -6.90
N SER A 609 -0.61 -28.04 -8.04
CA SER A 609 -0.73 -29.02 -9.12
C SER A 609 -0.27 -28.39 -10.44
N GLY A 610 0.11 -29.21 -11.41
CA GLY A 610 0.53 -28.73 -12.73
C GLY A 610 -0.55 -27.90 -13.45
N SER A 611 -1.83 -28.17 -13.15
CA SER A 611 -2.96 -27.45 -13.70
C SER A 611 -3.37 -26.22 -12.87
N ASN A 612 -2.91 -26.10 -11.62
CA ASN A 612 -3.27 -24.99 -10.71
C ASN A 612 -2.10 -24.55 -9.82
N LEU A 613 -1.04 -24.07 -10.43
CA LEU A 613 0.15 -23.57 -9.71
C LEU A 613 -0.11 -22.33 -8.86
N THR A 614 -1.22 -21.63 -9.06
CA THR A 614 -1.59 -20.41 -8.32
C THR A 614 -2.66 -20.65 -7.27
N SER A 615 -3.04 -21.90 -7.02
CA SER A 615 -4.05 -22.28 -6.02
C SER A 615 -5.38 -21.54 -6.18
N LEU A 616 -5.85 -21.36 -7.42
CA LEU A 616 -7.14 -20.73 -7.70
C LEU A 616 -8.29 -21.64 -7.27
N LYS A 617 -9.36 -21.07 -6.71
CA LYS A 617 -10.59 -21.80 -6.38
C LYS A 617 -11.29 -22.36 -7.60
N PHE A 618 -11.23 -21.66 -8.73
CA PHE A 618 -11.92 -21.99 -9.97
C PHE A 618 -10.91 -22.12 -11.12
N ALA A 619 -9.90 -22.96 -10.95
CA ALA A 619 -8.80 -23.10 -11.93
C ALA A 619 -9.28 -23.49 -13.33
N GLY A 620 -10.34 -24.32 -13.43
CA GLY A 620 -10.93 -24.73 -14.70
C GLY A 620 -11.79 -23.66 -15.39
N ASP A 621 -12.28 -22.68 -14.63
CA ASP A 621 -13.10 -21.57 -15.12
C ASP A 621 -12.82 -20.29 -14.31
N PRO A 622 -11.72 -19.59 -14.61
CA PRO A 622 -11.31 -18.38 -13.86
C PRO A 622 -12.35 -17.24 -13.90
N ASP A 623 -13.18 -17.16 -14.92
CA ASP A 623 -14.19 -16.09 -15.05
C ASP A 623 -15.28 -16.21 -13.99
N ARG A 624 -15.49 -17.40 -13.44
CA ARG A 624 -16.40 -17.63 -12.32
C ARG A 624 -16.09 -16.79 -11.09
N MET A 625 -14.81 -16.46 -10.87
CA MET A 625 -14.40 -15.55 -9.80
C MET A 625 -14.97 -14.13 -9.99
N CYS A 626 -15.06 -13.69 -11.25
CA CYS A 626 -15.56 -12.37 -11.60
C CYS A 626 -17.09 -12.34 -11.66
N LEU A 627 -17.69 -13.37 -12.30
CA LEU A 627 -19.13 -13.46 -12.55
C LEU A 627 -19.96 -13.64 -11.26
N GLY A 628 -19.34 -14.05 -10.15
CA GLY A 628 -20.02 -14.08 -8.85
C GLY A 628 -20.51 -12.71 -8.39
N CYS A 629 -19.80 -11.62 -8.74
CA CYS A 629 -20.20 -10.23 -8.48
C CYS A 629 -20.68 -9.51 -9.75
N HIS A 630 -20.15 -9.86 -10.90
CA HIS A 630 -20.41 -9.23 -12.19
C HIS A 630 -21.33 -10.06 -13.09
N GLY A 631 -22.32 -10.75 -12.50
CA GLY A 631 -23.19 -11.72 -13.18
C GLY A 631 -23.93 -11.19 -14.42
N LYS A 632 -24.16 -9.86 -14.51
CA LYS A 632 -24.78 -9.25 -15.68
C LYS A 632 -24.01 -9.47 -16.99
N PHE A 633 -22.70 -9.68 -16.92
CA PHE A 633 -21.88 -9.91 -18.09
C PHE A 633 -21.90 -11.35 -18.60
N ALA A 634 -22.40 -12.31 -17.82
CA ALA A 634 -22.46 -13.72 -18.22
C ALA A 634 -23.29 -13.92 -19.49
N ALA A 635 -24.45 -13.24 -19.59
CA ALA A 635 -25.33 -13.31 -20.77
C ALA A 635 -24.89 -12.41 -21.95
N ALA A 636 -23.99 -11.46 -21.70
CA ALA A 636 -23.58 -10.45 -22.68
C ALA A 636 -22.07 -10.47 -22.96
N LEU A 637 -21.42 -11.63 -22.76
CA LEU A 637 -19.97 -11.72 -22.80
C LEU A 637 -19.39 -11.28 -24.15
N SER A 638 -19.92 -11.78 -25.27
CA SER A 638 -19.44 -11.41 -26.61
C SER A 638 -19.67 -9.93 -26.93
N THR A 639 -20.78 -9.35 -26.47
CA THR A 639 -21.07 -7.92 -26.66
C THR A 639 -20.13 -7.05 -25.84
N HIS A 640 -19.80 -7.50 -24.61
CA HIS A 640 -18.87 -6.79 -23.74
C HIS A 640 -17.41 -6.87 -24.24
N THR A 641 -17.00 -8.07 -24.68
CA THR A 641 -15.60 -8.32 -25.05
C THR A 641 -15.29 -8.06 -26.53
N HIS A 642 -16.32 -7.95 -27.37
CA HIS A 642 -16.22 -7.92 -28.84
C HIS A 642 -15.44 -9.10 -29.44
N HIS A 643 -15.47 -10.25 -28.74
CA HIS A 643 -14.89 -11.50 -29.17
C HIS A 643 -15.90 -12.66 -28.98
N PRO A 644 -15.76 -13.77 -29.71
CA PRO A 644 -16.63 -14.94 -29.49
C PRO A 644 -16.57 -15.41 -28.03
N ALA A 645 -17.72 -15.65 -27.40
CA ALA A 645 -17.80 -15.99 -25.97
C ALA A 645 -16.97 -17.22 -25.57
N SER A 646 -16.78 -18.17 -26.49
CA SER A 646 -16.00 -19.40 -26.26
C SER A 646 -14.48 -19.21 -26.44
N SER A 647 -14.04 -18.03 -26.90
CA SER A 647 -12.61 -17.79 -27.17
C SER A 647 -11.84 -17.39 -25.91
N GLU A 648 -10.54 -17.66 -25.90
CA GLU A 648 -9.63 -17.14 -24.87
C GLU A 648 -9.62 -15.61 -24.79
N ALA A 649 -9.92 -14.92 -25.91
CA ALA A 649 -10.01 -13.47 -25.95
C ALA A 649 -11.19 -12.91 -25.15
N SER A 650 -12.21 -13.72 -24.85
CA SER A 650 -13.36 -13.33 -24.01
C SER A 650 -13.14 -13.57 -22.50
N ARG A 651 -12.01 -14.13 -22.11
CA ARG A 651 -11.71 -14.33 -20.68
C ARG A 651 -11.51 -12.99 -19.97
N CYS A 652 -12.25 -12.75 -18.90
CA CYS A 652 -12.19 -11.52 -18.08
C CYS A 652 -10.76 -11.16 -17.70
N VAL A 653 -10.00 -12.16 -17.28
CA VAL A 653 -8.62 -12.00 -16.80
C VAL A 653 -7.63 -11.58 -17.89
N ASN A 654 -7.94 -11.75 -19.18
CA ASN A 654 -7.02 -11.38 -20.26
C ASN A 654 -7.04 -9.87 -20.53
N CYS A 655 -8.17 -9.21 -20.27
CA CYS A 655 -8.31 -7.76 -20.38
C CYS A 655 -8.09 -7.05 -19.05
N HIS A 656 -8.72 -7.52 -17.95
CA HIS A 656 -8.70 -6.85 -16.65
C HIS A 656 -7.54 -7.26 -15.73
N MET A 657 -6.85 -8.35 -16.05
CA MET A 657 -5.63 -8.81 -15.38
C MET A 657 -4.56 -9.21 -16.41
N PRO A 658 -4.18 -8.33 -17.33
CA PRO A 658 -3.20 -8.68 -18.37
C PRO A 658 -1.86 -9.13 -17.75
N ARG A 659 -1.12 -9.94 -18.50
CA ARG A 659 0.20 -10.44 -18.08
C ARG A 659 1.29 -9.39 -18.31
N ILE A 660 1.34 -8.42 -17.43
CA ILE A 660 2.27 -7.29 -17.55
C ILE A 660 3.30 -7.22 -16.41
N MET A 661 3.02 -7.84 -15.26
CA MET A 661 3.97 -7.78 -14.14
C MET A 661 5.16 -8.72 -14.36
N ASN A 662 6.37 -8.19 -14.18
CA ASN A 662 7.57 -9.00 -14.22
C ASN A 662 7.57 -9.96 -13.02
N SER A 663 7.65 -11.23 -13.32
CA SER A 663 8.00 -12.27 -12.38
C SER A 663 9.39 -12.78 -12.74
N VAL A 664 9.80 -13.86 -12.08
CA VAL A 664 11.16 -14.41 -12.18
C VAL A 664 11.63 -14.60 -13.63
N LEU A 665 10.83 -15.26 -14.46
CA LEU A 665 11.17 -15.57 -15.86
C LEU A 665 9.96 -15.49 -16.80
N PHE A 666 8.87 -14.91 -16.34
CA PHE A 666 7.63 -14.80 -17.10
C PHE A 666 6.86 -13.53 -16.72
N LYS A 667 5.88 -13.18 -17.52
CA LYS A 667 4.94 -12.12 -17.18
C LYS A 667 3.77 -12.70 -16.39
N ALA A 668 3.64 -12.26 -15.14
CA ALA A 668 2.48 -12.57 -14.31
C ALA A 668 1.32 -11.61 -14.58
N ARG A 669 0.13 -11.99 -14.16
CA ARG A 669 -1.05 -11.14 -14.24
C ARG A 669 -0.95 -9.99 -13.24
N THR A 670 -1.32 -8.80 -13.68
CA THR A 670 -1.53 -7.69 -12.75
C THR A 670 -2.72 -8.00 -11.84
N HIS A 671 -2.63 -7.56 -10.59
CA HIS A 671 -3.73 -7.62 -9.64
C HIS A 671 -4.46 -6.27 -9.50
N GLN A 672 -4.14 -5.31 -10.33
CA GLN A 672 -4.94 -4.12 -10.53
C GLN A 672 -6.10 -4.45 -11.49
N ILE A 673 -7.15 -5.10 -10.93
CA ILE A 673 -8.20 -5.83 -11.69
C ILE A 673 -9.11 -4.89 -12.49
N ASP A 674 -9.31 -3.67 -12.02
CA ASP A 674 -10.11 -2.65 -12.69
C ASP A 674 -9.31 -1.82 -13.71
N ASP A 675 -8.13 -2.33 -14.08
CA ASP A 675 -7.32 -1.75 -15.14
C ASP A 675 -8.00 -1.99 -16.49
N ILE A 676 -8.73 -0.99 -16.94
CA ILE A 676 -9.29 -0.96 -18.30
C ILE A 676 -8.14 -0.67 -19.25
N PRO A 677 -8.04 -1.35 -20.39
CA PRO A 677 -6.94 -1.17 -21.33
C PRO A 677 -7.01 0.18 -22.05
N GLU A 678 -6.75 1.27 -21.32
CA GLU A 678 -6.66 2.61 -21.92
C GLU A 678 -5.42 2.72 -22.81
N ALA A 679 -5.63 3.06 -24.07
CA ALA A 679 -4.56 3.09 -25.06
C ALA A 679 -3.84 4.45 -25.16
N ASP A 680 -4.40 5.53 -24.59
CA ASP A 680 -3.81 6.88 -24.60
C ASP A 680 -2.47 6.94 -23.87
N MET A 681 -2.34 6.22 -22.76
CA MET A 681 -1.06 6.12 -22.06
C MET A 681 -0.04 5.29 -22.84
N THR A 682 -0.50 4.24 -23.54
CA THR A 682 0.37 3.46 -24.42
C THR A 682 0.84 4.28 -25.61
N GLU A 683 -0.05 5.10 -26.19
CA GLU A 683 0.33 6.06 -27.25
C GLU A 683 1.38 7.07 -26.75
N ARG A 684 1.21 7.57 -25.53
CA ARG A 684 2.13 8.53 -24.91
C ARG A 684 3.49 7.93 -24.53
N PHE A 685 3.51 6.77 -23.91
CA PHE A 685 4.71 6.20 -23.30
C PHE A 685 5.30 5.02 -24.09
N GLY A 686 4.58 4.51 -25.10
CA GLY A 686 4.93 3.29 -25.83
C GLY A 686 4.60 2.00 -25.06
N SER A 687 4.45 0.90 -25.80
CA SER A 687 4.01 -0.40 -25.26
C SER A 687 4.96 -1.01 -24.21
N GLN A 688 6.23 -0.63 -24.21
CA GLN A 688 7.21 -1.11 -23.22
C GLN A 688 7.03 -0.45 -21.85
N GLU A 689 6.62 0.81 -21.84
CA GLU A 689 6.47 1.62 -20.62
C GLU A 689 4.99 1.85 -20.24
N SER A 690 4.07 1.42 -21.08
CA SER A 690 2.62 1.35 -20.80
C SER A 690 1.99 0.22 -21.60
N PRO A 691 2.18 -1.05 -21.19
CA PRO A 691 1.63 -2.18 -21.93
C PRO A 691 0.10 -2.17 -21.91
N ASN A 692 -0.50 -2.38 -23.09
CA ASN A 692 -1.95 -2.43 -23.28
C ASN A 692 -2.42 -3.87 -23.48
N ALA A 693 -3.53 -4.25 -22.84
CA ALA A 693 -4.06 -5.61 -22.90
C ALA A 693 -4.43 -6.06 -24.33
N CYS A 694 -4.97 -5.14 -25.17
CA CYS A 694 -5.29 -5.45 -26.57
C CYS A 694 -4.04 -5.81 -27.36
N LEU A 695 -2.95 -5.04 -27.17
CA LEU A 695 -1.71 -5.18 -27.93
C LEU A 695 -0.85 -6.39 -27.47
N LEU A 696 -1.18 -7.02 -26.35
CA LEU A 696 -0.56 -8.29 -25.97
C LEU A 696 -0.99 -9.47 -26.86
N CYS A 697 -2.19 -9.37 -27.45
CA CYS A 697 -2.70 -10.36 -28.40
C CYS A 697 -2.63 -9.86 -29.85
N HIS A 698 -2.93 -8.59 -30.09
CA HIS A 698 -2.88 -7.93 -31.39
C HIS A 698 -1.53 -7.23 -31.58
N SER A 699 -0.45 -8.00 -31.54
CA SER A 699 0.93 -7.48 -31.53
C SER A 699 1.33 -6.76 -32.82
N GLU A 700 0.58 -6.98 -33.92
CA GLU A 700 0.77 -6.32 -35.21
C GLU A 700 0.07 -4.95 -35.29
N LYS A 701 -0.73 -4.59 -34.28
CA LYS A 701 -1.43 -3.31 -34.18
C LYS A 701 -0.69 -2.32 -33.28
N ASP A 702 -1.06 -1.05 -33.41
CA ASP A 702 -0.50 0.04 -32.61
C ASP A 702 -1.49 0.58 -31.55
N ALA A 703 -1.02 1.53 -30.74
CA ALA A 703 -1.83 2.14 -29.70
C ALA A 703 -3.01 2.95 -30.27
N GLN A 704 -2.87 3.55 -31.44
CA GLN A 704 -3.95 4.32 -32.09
C GLN A 704 -5.10 3.39 -32.50
N TRP A 705 -4.77 2.22 -33.07
CA TRP A 705 -5.78 1.20 -33.37
C TRP A 705 -6.53 0.78 -32.10
N ALA A 706 -5.81 0.49 -31.00
CA ALA A 706 -6.45 0.11 -29.74
C ALA A 706 -7.36 1.22 -29.21
N ALA A 707 -6.91 2.48 -29.24
CA ALA A 707 -7.69 3.64 -28.81
C ALA A 707 -8.95 3.84 -29.68
N LEU A 708 -8.85 3.65 -31.01
CA LEU A 708 -9.99 3.75 -31.93
C LEU A 708 -11.02 2.65 -31.63
N LYS A 709 -10.58 1.41 -31.41
CA LYS A 709 -11.48 0.29 -31.07
C LYS A 709 -12.21 0.53 -29.77
N LEU A 710 -11.50 0.93 -28.71
CA LEU A 710 -12.11 1.20 -27.40
C LEU A 710 -13.13 2.37 -27.46
N ARG A 711 -12.90 3.37 -28.30
CA ARG A 711 -13.86 4.44 -28.51
C ARG A 711 -15.08 4.02 -29.32
N SER A 712 -14.96 2.97 -30.13
CA SER A 712 -16.07 2.44 -30.94
C SER A 712 -16.95 1.42 -30.19
N TRP A 713 -16.53 0.98 -29.00
CA TRP A 713 -17.26 0.06 -28.12
C TRP A 713 -18.19 0.86 -27.19
#